data_9dcdc21a5859333f6c8fea2587bdc26c
#
_entry.id   9dcdc21a5859333f6c8fea2587bdc26c
#
_cell.length_a   1.000
_cell.length_b   1.000
_cell.length_c   1.000
_cell.angle_alpha   90.00
_cell.angle_beta   90.00
_cell.angle_gamma   90.00
#
_symmetry.space_group_name_H-M   'P 1'
#
loop_
_entity.id
_entity.type
_entity.pdbx_description
1 polymer ?
#
loop_
_entity_poly.entity_id
_entity_poly.type
_entity_poly.pdbx_seq_one_letter_code
_entity_poly.pdbx_strand_id
1 'polypeptide(L)'
;MKKTLLILILFTLFFFEFKASSGDTTWVTIYNSRKITQWGNYDTSAVLPTGKTFRKIRLHYILGRYACPSGTQYCGSWDYTTQVYIKPANADTMELARIITPYATDWSLTRTHDFVVDVTDYSSLLNGNLDFRYKYDGYSWGFTVTLKLEMIEGTPTMEAVSAKNIYDGYFAYGNISDPIENHLTPKELRYNLPVIKAVVKNTISGHGADDNDCGEFCSKYYNLKINGANIAQKQIWKNDCGLNNISPQTGTWLYDRANWCPGQVVYPFTHDITSMTSPASTFSVDVDMQLYTSPTQTNTGGYNIVSHLISYSAPSYNTDVSIEDIIAPTNNPNYARSNNACINPKIKIKNTGTNPVTQVVFDFSIVGGTTLTYTWTGVLNFLEETIVEFGPTMPLYNGNPTNQFKVNITGVNGSIGDQDLFNNTYSSTYNAVKVYPNKFVVFFSTNGSTSAINPGYNEAHWTIKDASGTIVASRINNLNSTVYRDTVDLPNGCYTFTMDDDGCDGISWWAYQYYTPNPGSGIIKFNKLSPAIPLKTISGDFGCQTTERFMTSNVVTSIEEKILKTNFQLYPNPSTSVINLLLTVNEQQNVNYTITDITGKEVKKGQLNSVGSEIYPIDINGLTNGMYFITCKFEKAEPITQKFVIRK
;
A
#
# COMPACT_ATOMS: atom_id res chain seq x y z
N MET A 1 50.60 56.68 30.58
CA MET A 1 50.29 56.18 29.23
C MET A 1 49.90 54.69 29.31
N LYS A 2 48.62 54.40 29.36
CA LYS A 2 48.09 52.99 29.38
C LYS A 2 47.81 52.56 27.92
N LYS A 3 48.49 51.53 27.46
CA LYS A 3 48.21 50.91 26.15
C LYS A 3 47.11 49.89 26.33
N THR A 4 45.96 50.13 25.75
CA THR A 4 44.83 49.19 25.69
C THR A 4 45.06 48.25 24.49
N LEU A 5 45.19 46.94 24.74
CA LEU A 5 45.36 45.91 23.74
C LEU A 5 43.94 45.43 23.32
N LEU A 6 43.57 45.72 22.07
CA LEU A 6 42.31 45.30 21.50
C LEU A 6 42.51 43.88 20.93
N ILE A 7 41.94 42.86 21.58
CA ILE A 7 41.93 41.47 21.08
C ILE A 7 40.71 41.31 20.16
N LEU A 8 40.98 41.21 18.87
CA LEU A 8 39.96 40.89 17.84
C LEU A 8 39.75 39.36 17.83
N ILE A 9 38.65 38.89 18.41
CA ILE A 9 38.27 37.49 18.33
C ILE A 9 37.59 37.27 16.98
N LEU A 10 38.29 36.60 16.07
CA LEU A 10 37.75 36.15 14.79
C LEU A 10 36.88 34.91 15.06
N PHE A 11 35.55 35.05 15.05
CA PHE A 11 34.64 33.96 15.05
C PHE A 11 34.61 33.34 13.63
N THR A 12 35.38 32.30 13.39
CA THR A 12 35.21 31.45 12.22
C THR A 12 33.97 30.59 12.44
N LEU A 13 32.87 30.98 11.81
CA LEU A 13 31.68 30.12 11.65
C LEU A 13 32.10 28.91 10.80
N PHE A 14 32.38 27.80 11.46
CA PHE A 14 32.41 26.51 10.79
C PHE A 14 30.98 26.16 10.39
N PHE A 15 30.62 26.37 9.14
CA PHE A 15 29.48 25.70 8.54
C PHE A 15 29.84 24.23 8.47
N PHE A 16 29.34 23.42 9.40
CA PHE A 16 29.30 22.01 9.22
C PHE A 16 28.25 21.76 8.12
N GLU A 17 28.70 21.57 6.89
CA GLU A 17 27.88 20.88 5.90
C GLU A 17 27.65 19.49 6.45
N PHE A 18 26.44 19.21 6.97
CA PHE A 18 26.00 17.87 7.20
C PHE A 18 25.86 17.22 5.81
N LYS A 19 26.91 16.52 5.38
CA LYS A 19 26.76 15.58 4.26
C LYS A 19 25.85 14.47 4.77
N ALA A 20 24.67 14.35 4.18
CA ALA A 20 23.81 13.20 4.42
C ALA A 20 24.61 11.93 4.12
N SER A 21 24.44 10.90 4.95
CA SER A 21 25.14 9.63 4.78
C SER A 21 24.33 8.71 3.87
N SER A 22 24.98 7.71 3.29
CA SER A 22 24.29 6.67 2.50
C SER A 22 23.17 6.03 3.36
N GLY A 23 21.96 5.87 2.79
CA GLY A 23 20.77 5.41 3.51
C GLY A 23 19.91 6.50 4.12
N ASP A 24 20.38 7.75 4.19
CA ASP A 24 19.53 8.88 4.63
C ASP A 24 18.39 9.09 3.65
N THR A 25 17.24 9.48 4.18
CA THR A 25 16.03 9.68 3.37
C THR A 25 15.63 11.16 3.38
N THR A 26 15.51 11.72 2.18
CA THR A 26 14.95 13.06 1.98
C THR A 26 13.51 12.95 1.51
N TRP A 27 12.58 13.60 2.22
CA TRP A 27 11.18 13.67 1.85
C TRP A 27 10.85 15.01 1.20
N VAL A 28 10.28 14.98 -0.01
CA VAL A 28 9.80 16.17 -0.70
C VAL A 28 8.29 16.07 -0.87
N THR A 29 7.55 17.02 -0.30
CA THR A 29 6.08 17.08 -0.44
C THR A 29 5.73 17.95 -1.64
N ILE A 30 5.03 17.38 -2.61
CA ILE A 30 4.53 18.04 -3.84
C ILE A 30 3.12 18.58 -3.60
N TYR A 31 2.23 17.72 -3.10
CA TYR A 31 0.90 18.10 -2.63
C TYR A 31 0.66 17.59 -1.21
N ASN A 32 -0.07 18.38 -0.42
CA ASN A 32 -0.51 17.97 0.92
C ASN A 32 -2.02 18.10 1.01
N SER A 33 -2.72 16.96 1.00
CA SER A 33 -4.19 16.86 1.08
C SER A 33 -4.93 17.80 0.13
N ARG A 34 -4.43 17.93 -1.09
CA ARG A 34 -5.04 18.75 -2.14
C ARG A 34 -6.43 18.21 -2.47
N LYS A 35 -7.47 19.01 -2.28
CA LYS A 35 -8.83 18.66 -2.72
C LYS A 35 -8.91 18.69 -4.24
N ILE A 36 -9.45 17.63 -4.83
CA ILE A 36 -9.71 17.50 -6.25
C ILE A 36 -11.18 17.84 -6.46
N THR A 37 -11.43 18.98 -7.09
CA THR A 37 -12.76 19.60 -7.19
C THR A 37 -13.37 19.57 -8.59
N GLN A 38 -12.59 19.18 -9.59
CA GLN A 38 -13.02 19.08 -11.01
C GLN A 38 -12.02 18.26 -11.80
N TRP A 39 -12.41 17.84 -13.00
CA TRP A 39 -11.49 17.26 -13.98
C TRP A 39 -10.45 18.28 -14.46
N GLY A 40 -9.31 17.80 -14.91
CA GLY A 40 -8.26 18.64 -15.50
C GLY A 40 -6.89 18.49 -14.85
N ASN A 41 -6.05 19.47 -15.09
CA ASN A 41 -4.66 19.48 -14.64
C ASN A 41 -4.52 20.35 -13.39
N TYR A 42 -3.77 19.80 -12.43
CA TYR A 42 -3.32 20.50 -11.22
C TYR A 42 -1.80 20.60 -11.30
N ASP A 43 -1.30 21.81 -11.60
CA ASP A 43 0.13 22.06 -11.74
C ASP A 43 0.71 22.66 -10.44
N THR A 44 1.94 22.30 -10.12
CA THR A 44 2.72 22.86 -9.00
C THR A 44 4.21 22.64 -9.26
N SER A 45 5.06 23.32 -8.48
CA SER A 45 6.50 23.13 -8.53
C SER A 45 7.03 22.68 -7.18
N ALA A 46 8.12 21.94 -7.17
CA ALA A 46 8.85 21.56 -5.96
C ALA A 46 10.36 21.67 -6.19
N VAL A 47 11.10 21.96 -5.11
CA VAL A 47 12.56 21.97 -5.13
C VAL A 47 13.07 20.64 -4.62
N LEU A 48 13.75 19.91 -5.49
CA LEU A 48 14.35 18.61 -5.22
C LEU A 48 15.83 18.75 -4.88
N PRO A 49 16.41 17.82 -4.11
CA PRO A 49 17.84 17.82 -3.84
C PRO A 49 18.68 17.82 -5.12
N THR A 50 19.80 18.52 -5.11
CA THR A 50 20.80 18.54 -6.19
C THR A 50 22.14 18.04 -5.69
N GLY A 51 22.95 17.48 -6.59
CA GLY A 51 24.29 16.98 -6.25
C GLY A 51 24.31 15.74 -5.36
N LYS A 52 23.18 15.03 -5.26
CA LYS A 52 23.04 13.77 -4.53
C LYS A 52 22.71 12.63 -5.48
N THR A 53 23.13 11.43 -5.10
CA THR A 53 22.77 10.18 -5.78
C THR A 53 21.79 9.40 -4.91
N PHE A 54 20.74 8.88 -5.51
CA PHE A 54 19.70 8.16 -4.82
C PHE A 54 19.68 6.69 -5.28
N ARG A 55 19.81 5.78 -4.32
CA ARG A 55 19.68 4.35 -4.62
C ARG A 55 18.24 3.95 -4.93
N LYS A 56 17.27 4.69 -4.38
CA LYS A 56 15.84 4.48 -4.61
C LYS A 56 15.06 5.78 -4.45
N ILE A 57 14.10 5.99 -5.36
CA ILE A 57 13.14 7.10 -5.27
C ILE A 57 11.74 6.50 -5.39
N ARG A 58 10.90 6.74 -4.38
CA ARG A 58 9.50 6.28 -4.38
C ARG A 58 8.55 7.47 -4.40
N LEU A 59 7.55 7.38 -5.24
CA LEU A 59 6.39 8.28 -5.22
C LEU A 59 5.33 7.69 -4.30
N HIS A 60 5.01 8.38 -3.23
CA HIS A 60 3.87 8.13 -2.35
C HIS A 60 2.68 8.93 -2.86
N TYR A 61 1.70 8.23 -3.41
CA TYR A 61 0.41 8.79 -3.81
C TYR A 61 -0.62 8.39 -2.77
N ILE A 62 -0.91 9.31 -1.84
CA ILE A 62 -1.84 9.07 -0.74
C ILE A 62 -3.20 9.65 -1.13
N LEU A 63 -4.16 8.77 -1.37
CA LEU A 63 -5.54 9.10 -1.68
C LEU A 63 -6.38 9.08 -0.41
N GLY A 64 -7.18 10.13 -0.22
CA GLY A 64 -8.17 10.23 0.83
C GLY A 64 -9.46 10.84 0.31
N ARG A 65 -10.41 11.11 1.21
CA ARG A 65 -11.69 11.76 0.86
C ARG A 65 -11.93 13.05 1.63
N TYR A 66 -12.77 13.91 1.08
CA TYR A 66 -13.35 15.03 1.79
C TYR A 66 -14.88 15.03 1.65
N ALA A 67 -15.57 15.69 2.58
CA ALA A 67 -17.03 15.88 2.51
C ALA A 67 -17.36 16.83 1.37
N CYS A 68 -18.07 16.34 0.35
CA CYS A 68 -18.52 17.17 -0.73
C CYS A 68 -19.61 18.15 -0.29
N PRO A 69 -19.80 19.28 -1.00
CA PRO A 69 -20.94 20.16 -0.78
C PRO A 69 -22.28 19.42 -0.87
N SER A 70 -23.26 19.86 -0.12
CA SER A 70 -24.62 19.29 -0.16
C SER A 70 -25.17 19.33 -1.60
N GLY A 71 -25.80 18.24 -2.02
CA GLY A 71 -26.32 18.09 -3.39
C GLY A 71 -25.31 17.66 -4.44
N THR A 72 -24.05 17.45 -4.06
CA THR A 72 -23.04 16.87 -4.97
C THR A 72 -23.41 15.43 -5.31
N GLN A 73 -23.60 15.14 -6.58
CA GLN A 73 -23.77 13.79 -7.09
C GLN A 73 -22.38 13.11 -7.22
N TYR A 74 -22.31 11.81 -6.89
CA TYR A 74 -21.13 10.99 -7.12
C TYR A 74 -19.86 11.41 -6.37
N CYS A 75 -19.97 11.83 -5.11
CA CYS A 75 -18.82 12.19 -4.27
C CYS A 75 -17.90 10.99 -4.00
N GLY A 76 -16.76 10.89 -4.70
CA GLY A 76 -15.79 9.78 -4.58
C GLY A 76 -16.33 8.43 -5.04
N SER A 77 -17.27 8.44 -6.01
CA SER A 77 -18.07 7.25 -6.34
C SER A 77 -17.58 6.46 -7.55
N TRP A 78 -16.61 6.99 -8.30
CA TRP A 78 -16.18 6.40 -9.57
C TRP A 78 -14.67 6.14 -9.64
N ASP A 79 -14.31 5.22 -10.53
CA ASP A 79 -12.99 4.73 -10.86
C ASP A 79 -12.34 5.57 -11.97
N TYR A 80 -11.90 6.76 -11.62
CA TYR A 80 -11.28 7.68 -12.58
C TYR A 80 -9.79 7.45 -12.77
N THR A 81 -9.31 7.66 -13.99
CA THR A 81 -7.89 7.70 -14.31
C THR A 81 -7.24 8.93 -13.70
N THR A 82 -6.14 8.73 -13.01
CA THR A 82 -5.27 9.79 -12.51
C THR A 82 -3.83 9.53 -12.92
N GLN A 83 -3.11 10.58 -13.27
CA GLN A 83 -1.73 10.49 -13.76
C GLN A 83 -0.87 11.55 -13.07
N VAL A 84 0.34 11.16 -12.70
CA VAL A 84 1.35 12.07 -12.12
C VAL A 84 2.47 12.25 -13.13
N TYR A 85 2.68 13.48 -13.55
CA TYR A 85 3.71 13.86 -14.51
C TYR A 85 4.76 14.75 -13.88
N ILE A 86 5.99 14.68 -14.41
CA ILE A 86 7.01 15.70 -14.28
C ILE A 86 7.19 16.44 -15.61
N LYS A 87 7.53 17.73 -15.53
CA LYS A 87 7.75 18.61 -16.67
C LYS A 87 9.12 19.28 -16.53
N PRO A 88 10.21 18.56 -16.84
CA PRO A 88 11.54 19.14 -16.79
C PRO A 88 11.70 20.24 -17.83
N ALA A 89 12.43 21.32 -17.52
CA ALA A 89 12.56 22.47 -18.41
C ALA A 89 13.23 22.15 -19.77
N ASN A 90 14.12 21.12 -19.80
CA ASN A 90 14.94 20.80 -20.97
C ASN A 90 14.82 19.32 -21.40
N ALA A 91 13.72 18.67 -21.04
CA ALA A 91 13.44 17.29 -21.42
C ALA A 91 11.94 17.09 -21.63
N ASP A 92 11.58 15.90 -22.11
CA ASP A 92 10.17 15.54 -22.34
C ASP A 92 9.38 15.50 -21.03
N THR A 93 8.09 15.82 -21.12
CA THR A 93 7.14 15.53 -20.03
C THR A 93 7.04 14.02 -19.86
N MET A 94 7.15 13.53 -18.61
CA MET A 94 7.17 12.11 -18.30
C MET A 94 6.07 11.75 -17.31
N GLU A 95 5.25 10.73 -17.61
CA GLU A 95 4.35 10.12 -16.65
C GLU A 95 5.14 9.27 -15.65
N LEU A 96 5.08 9.62 -14.36
CA LEU A 96 5.73 8.84 -13.30
C LEU A 96 4.85 7.68 -12.83
N ALA A 97 3.54 7.90 -12.77
CA ALA A 97 2.59 6.91 -12.26
C ALA A 97 1.18 7.18 -12.79
N ARG A 98 0.43 6.09 -12.97
CA ARG A 98 -1.01 6.10 -13.25
C ARG A 98 -1.72 5.30 -12.18
N ILE A 99 -2.70 5.90 -11.54
CA ILE A 99 -3.52 5.27 -10.50
C ILE A 99 -4.98 5.44 -10.90
N ILE A 100 -5.75 4.37 -10.83
CA ILE A 100 -7.20 4.45 -10.97
C ILE A 100 -7.81 4.63 -9.59
N THR A 101 -8.70 5.61 -9.41
CA THR A 101 -9.36 5.80 -8.11
C THR A 101 -10.27 4.62 -7.79
N PRO A 102 -10.43 4.23 -6.52
CA PRO A 102 -11.42 3.24 -6.12
C PRO A 102 -12.83 3.83 -6.15
N TYR A 103 -13.85 2.99 -6.20
CA TYR A 103 -15.19 3.37 -5.79
C TYR A 103 -15.21 3.58 -4.28
N ALA A 104 -15.06 4.82 -3.84
CA ALA A 104 -14.81 5.15 -2.44
C ALA A 104 -16.01 5.81 -1.74
N THR A 105 -17.24 5.60 -2.19
CA THR A 105 -18.45 6.18 -1.59
C THR A 105 -18.51 5.90 -0.09
N ASP A 106 -18.16 4.69 0.34
CA ASP A 106 -18.24 4.24 1.72
C ASP A 106 -16.95 4.49 2.54
N TRP A 107 -15.96 5.15 1.96
CA TRP A 107 -14.78 5.51 2.70
C TRP A 107 -15.09 6.57 3.76
N SER A 108 -14.64 6.38 4.98
CA SER A 108 -14.65 7.44 5.98
C SER A 108 -13.75 8.59 5.56
N LEU A 109 -14.01 9.80 6.06
CA LEU A 109 -13.19 10.98 5.78
C LEU A 109 -11.76 10.90 6.36
N THR A 110 -11.51 9.92 7.21
CA THR A 110 -10.19 9.66 7.82
C THR A 110 -9.45 8.53 7.13
N ARG A 111 -10.13 7.75 6.27
CA ARG A 111 -9.48 6.66 5.53
C ARG A 111 -8.59 7.23 4.45
N THR A 112 -7.35 6.75 4.40
CA THR A 112 -6.40 7.01 3.33
C THR A 112 -5.83 5.70 2.81
N HIS A 113 -5.33 5.72 1.57
CA HIS A 113 -4.56 4.63 1.00
C HIS A 113 -3.32 5.20 0.33
N ASP A 114 -2.16 4.64 0.65
CA ASP A 114 -0.86 5.05 0.09
C ASP A 114 -0.44 4.07 -1.02
N PHE A 115 -0.47 4.55 -2.25
CA PHE A 115 0.06 3.85 -3.42
C PHE A 115 1.53 4.24 -3.56
N VAL A 116 2.43 3.28 -3.34
CA VAL A 116 3.87 3.50 -3.43
C VAL A 116 4.38 3.00 -4.77
N VAL A 117 4.94 3.90 -5.58
CA VAL A 117 5.45 3.61 -6.92
C VAL A 117 6.94 3.91 -6.96
N ASP A 118 7.75 2.93 -7.39
CA ASP A 118 9.18 3.14 -7.63
C ASP A 118 9.37 3.97 -8.91
N VAL A 119 9.95 5.15 -8.76
CA VAL A 119 10.23 6.11 -9.83
C VAL A 119 11.73 6.36 -10.00
N THR A 120 12.57 5.45 -9.51
CA THR A 120 14.03 5.55 -9.59
C THR A 120 14.53 5.67 -11.02
N ASP A 121 13.83 5.07 -11.98
CA ASP A 121 14.13 5.15 -13.42
C ASP A 121 14.11 6.56 -13.99
N TYR A 122 13.51 7.51 -13.28
CA TYR A 122 13.45 8.93 -13.66
C TYR A 122 14.42 9.79 -12.86
N SER A 123 15.37 9.19 -12.13
CA SER A 123 16.30 9.89 -11.24
C SER A 123 17.10 10.99 -11.94
N SER A 124 17.48 10.79 -13.22
CA SER A 124 18.17 11.83 -14.00
C SER A 124 17.35 13.11 -14.23
N LEU A 125 16.03 13.02 -14.10
CA LEU A 125 15.08 14.14 -14.26
C LEU A 125 14.58 14.69 -12.91
N LEU A 126 14.71 13.91 -11.82
CA LEU A 126 14.17 14.23 -10.49
C LEU A 126 15.20 15.03 -9.66
N ASN A 127 15.53 16.25 -10.08
CA ASN A 127 16.48 17.13 -9.38
C ASN A 127 16.14 18.60 -9.58
N GLY A 128 16.61 19.46 -8.68
CA GLY A 128 16.49 20.92 -8.77
C GLY A 128 15.03 21.41 -8.70
N ASN A 129 14.74 22.55 -9.33
CA ASN A 129 13.39 23.08 -9.41
C ASN A 129 12.63 22.34 -10.53
N LEU A 130 11.58 21.63 -10.16
CA LEU A 130 10.85 20.76 -11.08
C LEU A 130 9.34 20.99 -10.98
N ASP A 131 8.71 21.10 -12.14
CA ASP A 131 7.27 21.21 -12.27
C ASP A 131 6.62 19.85 -12.28
N PHE A 132 5.54 19.70 -11.51
CA PHE A 132 4.71 18.51 -11.41
C PHE A 132 3.30 18.82 -11.90
N ARG A 133 2.70 17.86 -12.57
CA ARG A 133 1.29 17.87 -12.95
C ARG A 133 0.60 16.64 -12.40
N TYR A 134 -0.48 16.86 -11.68
CA TYR A 134 -1.46 15.83 -11.40
C TYR A 134 -2.64 16.01 -12.36
N LYS A 135 -2.88 15.03 -13.22
CA LYS A 135 -4.01 15.00 -14.14
C LYS A 135 -5.11 14.14 -13.55
N TYR A 136 -6.33 14.64 -13.54
CA TYR A 136 -7.52 13.96 -13.07
C TYR A 136 -8.57 13.95 -14.16
N ASP A 137 -8.92 12.77 -14.65
CA ASP A 137 -9.86 12.60 -15.78
C ASP A 137 -11.31 12.36 -15.31
N GLY A 138 -11.61 12.64 -14.04
CA GLY A 138 -12.94 12.48 -13.46
C GLY A 138 -13.76 13.76 -13.45
N TYR A 139 -15.03 13.66 -13.80
CA TYR A 139 -15.99 14.78 -13.77
C TYR A 139 -16.71 14.92 -12.42
N SER A 140 -16.41 14.10 -11.43
CA SER A 140 -16.91 14.23 -10.05
C SER A 140 -15.76 14.47 -9.08
N TRP A 141 -16.07 14.92 -7.91
CA TRP A 141 -15.16 15.34 -6.83
C TRP A 141 -15.19 14.35 -5.67
N GLY A 142 -14.55 14.68 -4.59
CA GLY A 142 -14.61 13.90 -3.35
C GLY A 142 -13.27 13.35 -2.88
N PHE A 143 -12.22 13.44 -3.69
CA PHE A 143 -10.89 12.95 -3.34
C PHE A 143 -9.96 14.04 -2.85
N THR A 144 -9.09 13.69 -1.90
CA THR A 144 -7.89 14.44 -1.55
C THR A 144 -6.65 13.68 -2.00
N VAL A 145 -5.64 14.39 -2.45
CA VAL A 145 -4.38 13.80 -2.90
C VAL A 145 -3.20 14.43 -2.16
N THR A 146 -2.36 13.58 -1.58
CA THR A 146 -1.03 13.95 -1.12
C THR A 146 -0.01 13.25 -1.99
N LEU A 147 0.93 14.01 -2.56
CA LEU A 147 2.06 13.46 -3.32
C LEU A 147 3.35 13.80 -2.60
N LYS A 148 4.17 12.78 -2.34
CA LYS A 148 5.50 12.93 -1.73
C LYS A 148 6.50 12.06 -2.47
N LEU A 149 7.73 12.54 -2.59
CA LEU A 149 8.87 11.73 -2.97
C LEU A 149 9.65 11.33 -1.72
N GLU A 150 9.89 10.02 -1.58
CA GLU A 150 10.84 9.43 -0.66
C GLU A 150 12.12 9.19 -1.45
N MET A 151 13.17 9.96 -1.16
CA MET A 151 14.44 9.94 -1.88
C MET A 151 15.54 9.39 -0.96
N ILE A 152 15.89 8.11 -1.15
CA ILE A 152 16.83 7.36 -0.30
C ILE A 152 18.23 7.47 -0.90
N GLU A 153 19.16 8.13 -0.19
CA GLU A 153 20.52 8.35 -0.66
C GLU A 153 21.32 7.05 -0.73
N GLY A 154 22.20 6.98 -1.72
CA GLY A 154 23.06 5.83 -1.95
C GLY A 154 23.31 5.58 -3.43
N THR A 155 24.11 4.56 -3.73
CA THR A 155 24.42 4.16 -5.10
C THR A 155 23.28 3.30 -5.64
N PRO A 156 22.65 3.65 -6.77
CA PRO A 156 21.63 2.80 -7.38
C PRO A 156 22.23 1.52 -7.96
N THR A 157 21.44 0.48 -8.09
CA THR A 157 21.83 -0.78 -8.79
C THR A 157 22.37 -0.51 -10.18
N MET A 158 21.71 0.37 -10.92
CA MET A 158 22.15 0.98 -12.18
C MET A 158 21.66 2.43 -12.19
N GLU A 159 22.47 3.35 -12.65
CA GLU A 159 22.06 4.75 -12.80
C GLU A 159 21.20 4.89 -14.06
N ALA A 160 19.98 5.42 -13.93
CA ALA A 160 19.16 5.83 -15.06
C ALA A 160 19.70 7.15 -15.63
N VAL A 161 20.46 7.07 -16.71
CA VAL A 161 21.17 8.21 -17.31
C VAL A 161 20.28 9.04 -18.24
N SER A 162 19.20 8.46 -18.77
CA SER A 162 18.20 9.21 -19.53
C SER A 162 16.85 8.51 -19.54
N ALA A 163 15.79 9.32 -19.61
CA ALA A 163 14.42 8.91 -19.88
C ALA A 163 13.88 9.78 -21.02
N LYS A 164 13.26 9.15 -22.03
CA LYS A 164 12.65 9.83 -23.20
C LYS A 164 11.24 9.34 -23.42
N ASN A 165 10.35 10.25 -23.78
CA ASN A 165 8.99 9.92 -24.18
C ASN A 165 8.98 9.33 -25.61
N ILE A 166 8.21 8.28 -25.83
CA ILE A 166 7.98 7.67 -27.16
C ILE A 166 6.54 7.99 -27.59
N TYR A 167 5.56 7.64 -26.75
CA TYR A 167 4.15 7.92 -26.95
C TYR A 167 3.55 8.45 -25.64
N ASP A 168 2.61 9.38 -25.76
CA ASP A 168 1.81 9.87 -24.64
C ASP A 168 0.46 10.38 -25.17
N GLY A 169 -0.61 9.63 -24.90
CA GLY A 169 -1.95 10.03 -25.34
C GLY A 169 -3.05 9.03 -25.02
N TYR A 170 -4.27 9.51 -25.20
CA TYR A 170 -5.47 8.67 -25.26
C TYR A 170 -5.87 8.52 -26.74
N PHE A 171 -5.99 7.28 -27.19
CA PHE A 171 -6.24 6.95 -28.60
C PHE A 171 -7.53 6.14 -28.73
N ALA A 172 -8.46 6.61 -29.57
CA ALA A 172 -9.67 5.88 -29.90
C ALA A 172 -9.32 4.54 -30.57
N TYR A 173 -10.07 3.49 -30.26
CA TYR A 173 -9.79 2.14 -30.74
C TYR A 173 -10.97 1.55 -31.50
N GLY A 174 -10.68 1.01 -32.69
CA GLY A 174 -11.69 0.41 -33.56
C GLY A 174 -12.39 1.39 -34.52
N ASN A 175 -11.93 2.63 -34.61
CA ASN A 175 -12.43 3.61 -35.60
C ASN A 175 -11.80 3.33 -36.97
N ILE A 176 -12.64 3.07 -37.99
CA ILE A 176 -12.17 2.76 -39.34
C ILE A 176 -11.59 3.99 -40.03
N SER A 177 -12.18 5.18 -39.80
CA SER A 177 -11.73 6.43 -40.44
C SER A 177 -10.46 6.99 -39.82
N ASP A 178 -10.14 6.60 -38.58
CA ASP A 178 -8.95 7.01 -37.85
C ASP A 178 -8.41 5.83 -37.00
N PRO A 179 -7.81 4.83 -37.65
CA PRO A 179 -7.21 3.70 -36.96
C PRO A 179 -6.15 4.14 -35.96
N ILE A 180 -6.08 3.46 -34.81
CA ILE A 180 -5.11 3.77 -33.73
C ILE A 180 -3.66 3.80 -34.22
N GLU A 181 -3.33 2.98 -35.21
CA GLU A 181 -1.99 2.89 -35.79
C GLU A 181 -1.55 4.17 -36.51
N ASN A 182 -2.49 5.04 -36.92
CA ASN A 182 -2.14 6.36 -37.45
C ASN A 182 -1.45 7.24 -36.40
N HIS A 183 -1.71 6.99 -35.12
CA HIS A 183 -1.17 7.72 -33.97
C HIS A 183 0.04 7.03 -33.34
N LEU A 184 0.18 5.72 -33.55
CA LEU A 184 1.27 4.88 -33.00
C LEU A 184 2.36 4.59 -34.04
N THR A 185 2.63 5.54 -34.94
CA THR A 185 3.67 5.36 -35.95
C THR A 185 5.06 5.14 -35.32
N PRO A 186 5.93 4.31 -35.96
CA PRO A 186 7.27 4.04 -35.44
C PRO A 186 8.04 5.33 -35.11
N LYS A 187 8.69 5.37 -33.95
CA LYS A 187 9.51 6.50 -33.47
C LYS A 187 10.99 6.18 -33.57
N GLU A 188 11.73 7.02 -34.28
CA GLU A 188 13.18 6.93 -34.35
C GLU A 188 13.82 7.48 -33.07
N LEU A 189 14.61 6.65 -32.42
CA LEU A 189 15.25 6.93 -31.14
C LEU A 189 16.76 6.67 -31.21
N ARG A 190 17.47 7.30 -30.28
CA ARG A 190 18.90 7.12 -30.09
C ARG A 190 19.27 7.35 -28.63
N TYR A 191 20.21 6.57 -28.12
CA TYR A 191 20.92 6.83 -26.89
C TYR A 191 22.44 6.82 -27.13
N ASN A 192 23.20 7.47 -26.25
CA ASN A 192 24.64 7.61 -26.40
C ASN A 192 25.38 6.83 -25.31
N LEU A 193 26.68 6.62 -25.47
CA LEU A 193 27.55 6.13 -24.40
C LEU A 193 27.53 7.09 -23.20
N PRO A 194 27.61 6.63 -21.95
CA PRO A 194 28.00 5.27 -21.53
C PRO A 194 26.85 4.28 -21.28
N VAL A 195 25.76 4.37 -22.01
CA VAL A 195 24.60 3.46 -21.86
C VAL A 195 24.98 2.03 -22.23
N ILE A 196 24.67 1.09 -21.34
CA ILE A 196 24.87 -0.34 -21.57
C ILE A 196 23.56 -1.15 -21.51
N LYS A 197 22.47 -0.55 -21.02
CA LYS A 197 21.15 -1.18 -20.97
C LYS A 197 20.09 -0.17 -21.41
N ALA A 198 19.17 -0.63 -22.25
CA ALA A 198 18.03 0.14 -22.74
C ALA A 198 16.74 -0.66 -22.53
N VAL A 199 15.71 0.01 -22.01
CA VAL A 199 14.42 -0.60 -21.66
C VAL A 199 13.29 0.26 -22.20
N VAL A 200 12.30 -0.35 -22.83
CA VAL A 200 11.02 0.29 -23.16
C VAL A 200 10.00 -0.07 -22.07
N LYS A 201 9.37 0.96 -21.49
CA LYS A 201 8.27 0.82 -20.52
C LYS A 201 6.98 1.32 -21.16
N ASN A 202 5.97 0.45 -21.25
CA ASN A 202 4.66 0.78 -21.82
C ASN A 202 3.60 0.74 -20.72
N THR A 203 3.09 1.91 -20.30
CA THR A 203 1.93 2.02 -19.41
C THR A 203 0.68 2.14 -20.27
N ILE A 204 -0.08 1.05 -20.39
CA ILE A 204 -1.25 0.97 -21.26
C ILE A 204 -2.46 0.56 -20.42
N SER A 205 -3.57 1.30 -20.59
CA SER A 205 -4.86 0.97 -19.95
C SER A 205 -6.01 1.31 -20.92
N GLY A 206 -6.96 0.39 -21.06
CA GLY A 206 -8.15 0.59 -21.91
C GLY A 206 -9.31 1.17 -21.10
N HIS A 207 -10.05 2.08 -21.70
CA HIS A 207 -11.14 2.83 -21.06
C HIS A 207 -12.30 3.05 -22.02
N GLY A 208 -13.49 3.19 -21.43
CA GLY A 208 -14.72 3.27 -22.20
C GLY A 208 -15.03 1.94 -22.90
N ALA A 209 -16.20 1.86 -23.52
CA ALA A 209 -16.66 0.63 -24.16
C ALA A 209 -17.47 0.94 -25.40
N ASP A 210 -17.28 0.13 -26.42
CA ASP A 210 -18.21 0.05 -27.56
C ASP A 210 -19.26 -1.04 -27.33
N ASP A 211 -20.07 -1.37 -28.36
CA ASP A 211 -21.15 -2.37 -28.24
C ASP A 211 -20.64 -3.81 -28.02
N ASN A 212 -19.33 -4.06 -28.14
CA ASN A 212 -18.68 -5.33 -27.77
C ASN A 212 -17.90 -5.22 -26.46
N ASP A 213 -18.17 -4.20 -25.66
CA ASP A 213 -17.43 -3.89 -24.42
C ASP A 213 -15.93 -3.62 -24.62
N CYS A 214 -15.49 -3.38 -25.88
CA CYS A 214 -14.07 -3.18 -26.19
C CYS A 214 -13.62 -1.75 -25.94
N GLY A 215 -12.41 -1.66 -25.42
CA GLY A 215 -11.80 -0.57 -24.70
C GLY A 215 -11.51 -1.05 -23.30
N GLU A 216 -12.47 -1.07 -22.40
CA GLU A 216 -12.31 -1.40 -20.99
C GLU A 216 -12.45 -2.89 -20.69
N PHE A 217 -13.50 -3.56 -21.22
CA PHE A 217 -13.90 -4.90 -20.79
C PHE A 217 -13.63 -6.01 -21.82
N CYS A 218 -12.81 -5.76 -22.81
CA CYS A 218 -12.36 -6.83 -23.71
C CYS A 218 -10.85 -6.94 -23.77
N SER A 219 -10.36 -8.17 -23.70
CA SER A 219 -8.93 -8.47 -23.69
C SER A 219 -8.35 -8.27 -25.11
N LYS A 220 -7.36 -7.39 -25.22
CA LYS A 220 -6.59 -7.13 -26.44
C LYS A 220 -5.11 -7.22 -26.14
N TYR A 221 -4.27 -7.33 -27.19
CA TYR A 221 -2.84 -7.33 -27.05
C TYR A 221 -2.19 -6.20 -27.87
N TYR A 222 -0.94 -5.93 -27.58
CA TYR A 222 -0.05 -5.17 -28.45
C TYR A 222 1.22 -5.97 -28.75
N ASN A 223 1.84 -5.67 -29.88
CA ASN A 223 3.19 -6.09 -30.21
C ASN A 223 4.15 -4.92 -30.01
N LEU A 224 5.30 -5.18 -29.40
CA LEU A 224 6.41 -4.24 -29.41
C LEU A 224 7.36 -4.63 -30.52
N LYS A 225 7.63 -3.69 -31.44
CA LYS A 225 8.57 -3.90 -32.54
C LYS A 225 9.80 -3.01 -32.37
N ILE A 226 10.97 -3.56 -32.63
CA ILE A 226 12.24 -2.82 -32.69
C ILE A 226 12.78 -3.00 -34.10
N ASN A 227 13.08 -1.90 -34.81
CA ASN A 227 13.51 -1.92 -36.21
C ASN A 227 12.59 -2.75 -37.13
N GLY A 228 11.28 -2.69 -36.88
CA GLY A 228 10.26 -3.43 -37.60
C GLY A 228 10.09 -4.90 -37.20
N ALA A 229 10.99 -5.46 -36.37
CA ALA A 229 10.91 -6.85 -35.90
C ALA A 229 10.07 -6.93 -34.62
N ASN A 230 9.05 -7.79 -34.57
CA ASN A 230 8.29 -8.08 -33.36
C ASN A 230 9.16 -8.79 -32.32
N ILE A 231 9.35 -8.16 -31.16
CA ILE A 231 10.18 -8.68 -30.08
C ILE A 231 9.35 -9.19 -28.88
N ALA A 232 8.13 -8.71 -28.73
CA ALA A 232 7.23 -9.12 -27.66
C ALA A 232 5.77 -8.89 -28.03
N GLN A 233 4.90 -9.78 -27.56
CA GLN A 233 3.46 -9.58 -27.54
C GLN A 233 2.98 -9.59 -26.09
N LYS A 234 2.16 -8.61 -25.69
CA LYS A 234 1.61 -8.50 -24.33
C LYS A 234 0.11 -8.34 -24.35
N GLN A 235 -0.55 -9.15 -23.57
CA GLN A 235 -1.97 -9.03 -23.33
C GLN A 235 -2.24 -7.81 -22.44
N ILE A 236 -3.13 -6.93 -22.88
CA ILE A 236 -3.58 -5.76 -22.13
C ILE A 236 -4.82 -6.20 -21.35
N TRP A 237 -4.59 -6.96 -20.30
CA TRP A 237 -5.68 -7.53 -19.50
C TRP A 237 -5.23 -7.78 -18.07
N LYS A 238 -6.14 -7.55 -17.13
CA LYS A 238 -5.98 -7.83 -15.70
C LYS A 238 -7.21 -8.59 -15.22
N ASN A 239 -6.99 -9.79 -14.71
CA ASN A 239 -8.04 -10.77 -14.35
C ASN A 239 -8.04 -11.11 -12.86
N ASP A 240 -7.60 -10.18 -12.02
CA ASP A 240 -7.53 -10.34 -10.57
C ASP A 240 -8.23 -9.20 -9.80
N CYS A 241 -9.12 -8.45 -10.46
CA CYS A 241 -9.83 -7.35 -9.81
C CYS A 241 -10.66 -7.83 -8.63
N GLY A 242 -11.27 -9.01 -8.69
CA GLY A 242 -11.97 -9.65 -7.57
C GLY A 242 -11.07 -10.00 -6.37
N LEU A 243 -9.72 -9.93 -6.53
CA LEU A 243 -8.73 -10.09 -5.46
C LEU A 243 -8.11 -8.77 -4.99
N ASN A 244 -8.69 -7.64 -5.35
CA ASN A 244 -8.19 -6.31 -4.99
C ASN A 244 -8.05 -6.12 -3.48
N ASN A 245 -6.90 -5.58 -3.04
CA ASN A 245 -6.65 -5.28 -1.61
C ASN A 245 -7.53 -4.15 -1.07
N ILE A 246 -7.98 -3.23 -1.93
CA ILE A 246 -9.02 -2.25 -1.59
C ILE A 246 -10.38 -2.90 -1.83
N SER A 247 -10.88 -3.57 -0.82
CA SER A 247 -12.20 -4.23 -0.85
C SER A 247 -12.86 -4.15 0.54
N PRO A 248 -14.20 -4.16 0.61
CA PRO A 248 -15.10 -3.97 -0.50
C PRO A 248 -15.03 -2.56 -1.07
N GLN A 249 -15.54 -2.41 -2.29
CA GLN A 249 -15.79 -1.13 -2.92
C GLN A 249 -17.25 -1.11 -3.39
N THR A 250 -17.82 0.07 -3.59
CA THR A 250 -19.06 0.18 -4.36
C THR A 250 -18.77 0.01 -5.87
N GLY A 251 -19.78 0.03 -6.71
CA GLY A 251 -19.59 -0.07 -8.17
C GLY A 251 -19.17 -1.46 -8.65
N THR A 252 -18.57 -1.49 -9.83
CA THR A 252 -18.20 -2.73 -10.54
C THR A 252 -16.72 -3.09 -10.34
N TRP A 253 -16.22 -2.88 -9.12
CA TRP A 253 -14.79 -3.01 -8.78
C TRP A 253 -14.17 -4.38 -9.07
N LEU A 254 -14.99 -5.42 -9.06
CA LEU A 254 -14.58 -6.80 -9.24
C LEU A 254 -14.44 -7.24 -10.72
N TYR A 255 -14.95 -6.44 -11.67
CA TYR A 255 -14.85 -6.79 -13.09
C TYR A 255 -13.42 -6.64 -13.59
N ASP A 256 -12.97 -7.65 -14.31
CA ASP A 256 -11.69 -7.64 -15.01
C ASP A 256 -11.68 -6.61 -16.14
N ARG A 257 -10.54 -5.97 -16.34
CA ARG A 257 -10.41 -4.83 -17.25
C ARG A 257 -9.10 -4.84 -18.03
N ALA A 258 -9.02 -3.96 -19.02
CA ALA A 258 -7.86 -3.78 -19.87
C ALA A 258 -6.67 -3.17 -19.09
N ASN A 259 -5.94 -4.03 -18.36
CA ASN A 259 -4.72 -3.77 -17.58
C ASN A 259 -4.88 -2.84 -16.35
N TRP A 260 -6.07 -2.78 -15.75
CA TRP A 260 -6.25 -2.04 -14.50
C TRP A 260 -7.41 -2.58 -13.66
N CYS A 261 -7.44 -2.22 -12.37
CA CYS A 261 -8.59 -2.40 -11.49
C CYS A 261 -8.83 -1.13 -10.70
N PRO A 262 -10.08 -0.81 -10.29
CA PRO A 262 -10.37 0.33 -9.44
C PRO A 262 -9.57 0.30 -8.14
N GLY A 263 -8.89 1.40 -7.79
CA GLY A 263 -8.05 1.49 -6.61
C GLY A 263 -6.70 0.78 -6.76
N GLN A 264 -6.11 0.75 -7.95
CA GLN A 264 -4.79 0.17 -8.18
C GLN A 264 -3.89 1.06 -9.05
N VAL A 265 -2.59 0.81 -8.95
CA VAL A 265 -1.58 1.34 -9.86
C VAL A 265 -1.64 0.59 -11.17
N VAL A 266 -1.58 1.30 -12.29
CA VAL A 266 -1.36 0.73 -13.62
C VAL A 266 0.13 0.59 -13.83
N TYR A 267 0.66 -0.63 -13.65
CA TYR A 267 2.08 -0.88 -13.83
C TYR A 267 2.46 -0.97 -15.30
N PRO A 268 3.65 -0.47 -15.68
CA PRO A 268 4.15 -0.59 -17.05
C PRO A 268 4.55 -2.02 -17.40
N PHE A 269 4.29 -2.42 -18.64
CA PHE A 269 4.99 -3.55 -19.26
C PHE A 269 6.43 -3.14 -19.58
N THR A 270 7.40 -3.89 -19.08
CA THR A 270 8.84 -3.57 -19.22
C THR A 270 9.52 -4.53 -20.20
N HIS A 271 10.23 -3.98 -21.17
CA HIS A 271 10.91 -4.73 -22.23
C HIS A 271 12.36 -4.33 -22.32
N ASP A 272 13.26 -5.28 -22.06
CA ASP A 272 14.70 -5.11 -22.28
C ASP A 272 14.99 -5.20 -23.78
N ILE A 273 15.49 -4.11 -24.37
CA ILE A 273 15.82 -4.01 -25.80
C ILE A 273 17.33 -3.91 -26.03
N THR A 274 18.12 -4.14 -25.00
CA THR A 274 19.59 -3.94 -25.04
C THR A 274 20.27 -4.70 -26.15
N SER A 275 19.90 -5.98 -26.37
CA SER A 275 20.50 -6.82 -27.40
C SER A 275 20.08 -6.47 -28.84
N MET A 276 19.04 -5.65 -29.02
CA MET A 276 18.47 -5.29 -30.32
C MET A 276 18.86 -3.89 -30.76
N THR A 277 19.59 -3.16 -29.92
CA THR A 277 19.97 -1.77 -30.12
C THR A 277 21.46 -1.58 -29.80
N SER A 278 22.05 -0.52 -30.31
CA SER A 278 23.46 -0.20 -30.04
C SER A 278 23.60 1.28 -29.69
N PRO A 279 24.47 1.64 -28.73
CA PRO A 279 24.77 3.02 -28.45
C PRO A 279 25.18 3.79 -29.69
N ALA A 280 24.78 5.05 -29.78
CA ALA A 280 25.03 5.97 -30.89
C ALA A 280 24.43 5.57 -32.27
N SER A 281 23.70 4.46 -32.33
CA SER A 281 22.94 4.06 -33.53
C SER A 281 21.47 4.44 -33.38
N THR A 282 20.83 4.82 -34.48
CA THR A 282 19.39 5.04 -34.53
C THR A 282 18.66 3.70 -34.63
N PHE A 283 17.56 3.57 -33.94
CA PHE A 283 16.65 2.42 -34.00
C PHE A 283 15.20 2.92 -33.90
N SER A 284 14.27 2.17 -34.47
CA SER A 284 12.85 2.49 -34.35
C SER A 284 12.18 1.66 -33.26
N VAL A 285 11.24 2.28 -32.54
CA VAL A 285 10.33 1.64 -31.58
C VAL A 285 8.91 1.83 -32.08
N ASP A 286 8.14 0.75 -32.11
CA ASP A 286 6.77 0.71 -32.55
C ASP A 286 5.91 -0.11 -31.57
N VAL A 287 4.77 0.46 -31.19
CA VAL A 287 3.72 -0.20 -30.40
C VAL A 287 2.55 -0.44 -31.33
N ASP A 288 2.36 -1.69 -31.73
CA ASP A 288 1.39 -2.11 -32.75
C ASP A 288 0.22 -2.83 -32.07
N MET A 289 -0.92 -2.20 -32.01
CA MET A 289 -2.10 -2.72 -31.34
C MET A 289 -2.77 -3.83 -32.16
N GLN A 290 -3.40 -4.78 -31.47
CA GLN A 290 -4.23 -5.79 -32.13
C GLN A 290 -5.27 -5.12 -33.05
N LEU A 291 -5.36 -5.55 -34.31
CA LEU A 291 -6.37 -5.03 -35.22
C LEU A 291 -7.78 -5.29 -34.68
N TYR A 292 -8.60 -4.26 -34.71
CA TYR A 292 -9.99 -4.32 -34.27
C TYR A 292 -10.82 -3.26 -35.00
N THR A 293 -12.07 -3.59 -35.26
CA THR A 293 -13.06 -2.65 -35.80
C THR A 293 -14.27 -2.65 -34.89
N SER A 294 -14.65 -1.49 -34.36
CA SER A 294 -15.85 -1.33 -33.55
C SER A 294 -17.11 -1.58 -34.39
N PRO A 295 -18.12 -2.31 -33.88
CA PRO A 295 -19.37 -2.56 -34.58
C PRO A 295 -20.10 -1.27 -34.93
N THR A 296 -20.08 -0.30 -34.00
CA THR A 296 -20.66 1.04 -34.20
C THR A 296 -19.52 2.05 -34.16
N GLN A 297 -19.45 2.88 -35.21
CA GLN A 297 -18.38 3.88 -35.33
C GLN A 297 -18.66 5.15 -34.52
N THR A 298 -19.79 5.22 -33.80
CA THR A 298 -20.25 6.40 -33.05
C THR A 298 -19.83 6.39 -31.60
N ASN A 299 -19.54 5.20 -31.04
CA ASN A 299 -19.10 5.06 -29.66
C ASN A 299 -17.96 4.04 -29.61
N THR A 300 -16.75 4.51 -29.50
CA THR A 300 -15.55 3.66 -29.44
C THR A 300 -14.89 3.81 -28.08
N GLY A 301 -14.45 2.68 -27.51
CA GLY A 301 -13.49 2.70 -26.40
C GLY A 301 -12.13 3.20 -26.89
N GLY A 302 -11.18 3.34 -25.99
CA GLY A 302 -9.83 3.77 -26.33
C GLY A 302 -8.79 3.31 -25.32
N TYR A 303 -7.55 3.54 -25.67
CA TYR A 303 -6.39 3.21 -24.82
C TYR A 303 -5.62 4.46 -24.45
N ASN A 304 -5.31 4.58 -23.16
CA ASN A 304 -4.33 5.54 -22.68
C ASN A 304 -2.96 4.86 -22.74
N ILE A 305 -2.11 5.30 -23.68
CA ILE A 305 -0.81 4.71 -23.96
C ILE A 305 0.27 5.73 -23.67
N VAL A 306 1.16 5.37 -22.74
CA VAL A 306 2.40 6.10 -22.46
C VAL A 306 3.55 5.14 -22.56
N SER A 307 4.56 5.50 -23.36
CA SER A 307 5.74 4.68 -23.60
C SER A 307 6.99 5.49 -23.40
N HIS A 308 7.94 4.93 -22.61
CA HIS A 308 9.20 5.58 -22.29
C HIS A 308 10.39 4.70 -22.66
N LEU A 309 11.44 5.31 -23.22
CA LEU A 309 12.76 4.71 -23.32
C LEU A 309 13.59 5.12 -22.12
N ILE A 310 14.00 4.15 -21.30
CA ILE A 310 14.91 4.36 -20.17
C ILE A 310 16.26 3.76 -20.51
N SER A 311 17.33 4.51 -20.27
CA SER A 311 18.70 4.10 -20.55
C SER A 311 19.54 4.12 -19.29
N TYR A 312 20.36 3.09 -19.08
CA TYR A 312 21.12 2.91 -17.86
C TYR A 312 22.63 2.77 -18.11
N SER A 313 23.42 3.23 -17.13
CA SER A 313 24.84 2.98 -17.02
C SER A 313 25.15 1.52 -16.66
N ALA A 314 26.44 1.22 -16.45
CA ALA A 314 26.88 -0.09 -15.94
C ALA A 314 26.30 -0.37 -14.54
N PRO A 315 26.05 -1.66 -14.20
CA PRO A 315 25.70 -2.05 -12.85
C PRO A 315 26.75 -1.61 -11.82
N SER A 316 26.29 -1.20 -10.64
CA SER A 316 27.16 -0.68 -9.59
C SER A 316 27.77 -1.79 -8.73
N TYR A 317 27.14 -2.96 -8.67
CA TYR A 317 27.51 -4.05 -7.77
C TYR A 317 27.73 -5.36 -8.53
N ASN A 318 28.68 -6.17 -8.03
CA ASN A 318 28.88 -7.53 -8.51
C ASN A 318 28.09 -8.55 -7.68
N THR A 319 28.08 -8.41 -6.35
CA THR A 319 27.36 -9.29 -5.43
C THR A 319 26.58 -8.42 -4.46
N ASP A 320 25.27 -8.38 -4.62
CA ASP A 320 24.37 -7.57 -3.82
C ASP A 320 22.93 -8.09 -3.88
N VAL A 321 22.23 -8.09 -2.74
CA VAL A 321 20.82 -8.49 -2.63
C VAL A 321 20.07 -7.48 -1.79
N SER A 322 19.04 -6.88 -2.33
CA SER A 322 18.17 -5.96 -1.59
C SER A 322 16.93 -6.66 -1.04
N ILE A 323 16.49 -6.23 0.16
CA ILE A 323 15.14 -6.49 0.65
C ILE A 323 14.23 -5.39 0.09
N GLU A 324 13.32 -5.79 -0.79
CA GLU A 324 12.42 -4.85 -1.47
C GLU A 324 11.19 -4.52 -0.63
N ASP A 325 10.62 -5.53 0.07
CA ASP A 325 9.44 -5.32 0.91
C ASP A 325 9.21 -6.49 1.89
N ILE A 326 8.40 -6.25 2.92
CA ILE A 326 7.87 -7.27 3.83
C ILE A 326 6.39 -7.47 3.50
N ILE A 327 6.08 -8.65 2.95
CA ILE A 327 4.72 -9.04 2.59
C ILE A 327 3.96 -9.50 3.84
N ALA A 328 4.64 -10.17 4.77
CA ALA A 328 4.11 -10.63 6.04
C ALA A 328 5.23 -10.85 7.08
N PRO A 329 5.03 -10.48 8.37
CA PRO A 329 3.89 -9.74 8.89
C PRO A 329 3.98 -8.24 8.60
N THR A 330 2.89 -7.63 8.23
CA THR A 330 2.81 -6.18 7.99
C THR A 330 1.39 -5.66 8.19
N ASN A 331 1.23 -4.38 8.49
CA ASN A 331 -0.06 -3.70 8.43
C ASN A 331 -0.21 -2.83 7.17
N ASN A 332 0.69 -2.99 6.20
CA ASN A 332 0.61 -2.31 4.91
C ASN A 332 -0.67 -2.74 4.17
N PRO A 333 -1.60 -1.82 3.87
CA PRO A 333 -2.87 -2.14 3.22
C PRO A 333 -2.70 -2.74 1.81
N ASN A 334 -1.57 -2.54 1.15
CA ASN A 334 -1.25 -3.15 -0.13
C ASN A 334 -1.11 -4.68 -0.06
N TYR A 335 -0.98 -5.23 1.15
CA TYR A 335 -0.95 -6.68 1.42
C TYR A 335 -2.13 -7.14 2.27
N ALA A 336 -3.22 -6.39 2.34
CA ALA A 336 -4.34 -6.66 3.24
C ALA A 336 -4.93 -8.08 3.08
N ARG A 337 -4.96 -8.60 1.86
CA ARG A 337 -5.40 -9.98 1.59
C ARG A 337 -4.35 -11.05 1.89
N SER A 338 -3.07 -10.68 1.82
CA SER A 338 -1.92 -11.57 2.06
C SER A 338 -1.36 -11.42 3.47
N ASN A 339 -1.74 -10.36 4.17
CA ASN A 339 -1.22 -10.03 5.48
C ASN A 339 -1.63 -11.05 6.53
N ASN A 340 -0.64 -11.50 7.29
CA ASN A 340 -0.81 -12.61 8.19
C ASN A 340 -0.02 -12.48 9.46
N ALA A 341 -0.72 -12.47 10.53
CA ALA A 341 -0.13 -12.58 11.84
C ALA A 341 0.05 -14.03 12.33
N CYS A 342 -0.30 -15.02 11.52
CA CYS A 342 -0.30 -16.43 11.93
C CYS A 342 0.31 -17.36 10.90
N ILE A 343 1.19 -16.85 10.03
CA ILE A 343 1.95 -17.65 9.06
C ILE A 343 3.44 -17.33 9.16
N ASN A 344 4.22 -18.09 8.41
CA ASN A 344 5.63 -17.79 8.21
C ASN A 344 5.82 -16.38 7.65
N PRO A 345 6.82 -15.63 8.14
CA PRO A 345 7.15 -14.36 7.54
C PRO A 345 7.50 -14.51 6.07
N LYS A 346 7.10 -13.51 5.27
CA LYS A 346 7.37 -13.45 3.82
C LYS A 346 7.96 -12.10 3.45
N ILE A 347 9.04 -12.13 2.70
CA ILE A 347 9.68 -10.93 2.16
C ILE A 347 9.87 -11.05 0.66
N LYS A 348 10.00 -9.92 -0.01
CA LYS A 348 10.46 -9.84 -1.39
C LYS A 348 11.91 -9.44 -1.39
N ILE A 349 12.75 -10.16 -2.12
CA ILE A 349 14.16 -9.83 -2.36
C ILE A 349 14.43 -9.69 -3.85
N LYS A 350 15.50 -8.95 -4.16
CA LYS A 350 15.99 -8.72 -5.53
C LYS A 350 17.50 -8.91 -5.58
N ASN A 351 17.99 -9.59 -6.62
CA ASN A 351 19.41 -9.59 -6.92
C ASN A 351 19.79 -8.26 -7.60
N THR A 352 20.53 -7.43 -6.92
CA THR A 352 21.01 -6.12 -7.36
C THR A 352 22.47 -6.15 -7.81
N GLY A 353 23.15 -7.31 -7.68
CA GLY A 353 24.49 -7.58 -8.19
C GLY A 353 24.48 -8.38 -9.50
N THR A 354 25.51 -8.22 -10.32
CA THR A 354 25.63 -8.91 -11.62
C THR A 354 25.87 -10.41 -11.51
N ASN A 355 26.42 -10.88 -10.37
CA ASN A 355 26.63 -12.30 -10.15
C ASN A 355 25.31 -12.98 -9.77
N PRO A 356 25.02 -14.19 -10.29
CA PRO A 356 23.87 -14.96 -9.82
C PRO A 356 23.95 -15.22 -8.31
N VAL A 357 22.83 -15.04 -7.62
CA VAL A 357 22.69 -15.34 -6.19
C VAL A 357 22.13 -16.74 -6.04
N THR A 358 22.85 -17.61 -5.31
CA THR A 358 22.44 -19.00 -5.05
C THR A 358 22.10 -19.27 -3.60
N GLN A 359 22.54 -18.39 -2.69
CA GLN A 359 22.28 -18.51 -1.26
C GLN A 359 22.16 -17.11 -0.63
N VAL A 360 21.19 -16.92 0.24
CA VAL A 360 21.06 -15.74 1.11
C VAL A 360 20.76 -16.18 2.54
N VAL A 361 21.52 -15.65 3.49
CA VAL A 361 21.31 -15.88 4.94
C VAL A 361 20.62 -14.66 5.53
N PHE A 362 19.54 -14.90 6.26
CA PHE A 362 18.74 -13.87 6.92
C PHE A 362 18.73 -14.09 8.42
N ASP A 363 18.86 -13.02 9.17
CA ASP A 363 18.45 -12.93 10.57
C ASP A 363 17.14 -12.15 10.68
N PHE A 364 16.17 -12.68 11.42
CA PHE A 364 14.88 -12.04 11.57
C PHE A 364 14.32 -12.23 12.99
N SER A 365 13.53 -11.26 13.44
CA SER A 365 12.97 -11.26 14.79
C SER A 365 11.74 -10.34 14.89
N ILE A 366 10.94 -10.58 15.94
CA ILE A 366 10.11 -9.50 16.50
C ILE A 366 11.03 -8.67 17.40
N VAL A 367 11.01 -7.35 17.24
CA VAL A 367 11.89 -6.44 17.99
C VAL A 367 11.70 -6.63 19.50
N GLY A 368 12.81 -6.95 20.19
CA GLY A 368 12.81 -7.33 21.60
C GLY A 368 12.62 -8.82 21.89
N GLY A 369 12.41 -9.64 20.85
CA GLY A 369 12.33 -11.10 20.94
C GLY A 369 13.60 -11.81 20.48
N THR A 370 13.52 -13.14 20.39
CA THR A 370 14.63 -13.99 19.92
C THR A 370 14.84 -13.79 18.42
N THR A 371 16.11 -13.63 18.03
CA THR A 371 16.51 -13.64 16.62
C THR A 371 16.59 -15.08 16.11
N LEU A 372 15.99 -15.32 14.96
CA LEU A 372 16.03 -16.57 14.22
C LEU A 372 16.83 -16.37 12.93
N THR A 373 17.47 -17.44 12.47
CA THR A 373 18.23 -17.42 11.20
C THR A 373 17.58 -18.35 10.19
N TYR A 374 17.50 -17.91 8.94
CA TYR A 374 17.00 -18.69 7.81
C TYR A 374 17.96 -18.58 6.63
N THR A 375 18.20 -19.68 5.95
CA THR A 375 19.00 -19.72 4.73
C THR A 375 18.11 -20.06 3.54
N TRP A 376 17.98 -19.13 2.63
CA TRP A 376 17.36 -19.36 1.33
C TRP A 376 18.39 -19.90 0.34
N THR A 377 17.98 -20.85 -0.49
CA THR A 377 18.77 -21.38 -1.60
C THR A 377 17.94 -21.42 -2.87
N GLY A 378 18.53 -21.07 -3.99
CA GLY A 378 17.86 -21.01 -5.29
C GLY A 378 18.82 -20.46 -6.34
N VAL A 379 18.28 -19.94 -7.44
CA VAL A 379 19.04 -19.16 -8.43
C VAL A 379 18.25 -17.88 -8.69
N LEU A 380 18.90 -16.74 -8.52
CA LEU A 380 18.32 -15.42 -8.77
C LEU A 380 19.32 -14.63 -9.61
N ASN A 381 19.00 -14.44 -10.88
CA ASN A 381 19.85 -13.69 -11.82
C ASN A 381 19.74 -12.18 -11.56
N PHE A 382 20.62 -11.41 -12.19
CA PHE A 382 20.64 -9.96 -12.07
C PHE A 382 19.27 -9.33 -12.37
N LEU A 383 18.79 -8.48 -11.46
CA LEU A 383 17.49 -7.81 -11.45
C LEU A 383 16.27 -8.72 -11.24
N GLU A 384 16.44 -10.03 -11.11
CA GLU A 384 15.34 -10.92 -10.78
C GLU A 384 14.91 -10.73 -9.31
N GLU A 385 13.62 -10.92 -9.09
CA GLU A 385 12.97 -10.84 -7.76
C GLU A 385 12.37 -12.19 -7.39
N THR A 386 12.35 -12.49 -6.09
CA THR A 386 11.64 -13.66 -5.58
C THR A 386 11.03 -13.36 -4.21
N ILE A 387 10.02 -14.16 -3.85
CA ILE A 387 9.43 -14.14 -2.51
C ILE A 387 10.08 -15.26 -1.69
N VAL A 388 10.63 -14.89 -0.54
CA VAL A 388 11.19 -15.82 0.44
C VAL A 388 10.20 -15.95 1.58
N GLU A 389 9.79 -17.17 1.88
CA GLU A 389 8.99 -17.53 3.05
C GLU A 389 9.89 -18.19 4.09
N PHE A 390 9.90 -17.62 5.31
CA PHE A 390 10.72 -18.11 6.41
C PHE A 390 10.01 -19.21 7.19
N GLY A 391 10.67 -20.33 7.42
CA GLY A 391 10.31 -21.28 8.45
C GLY A 391 11.28 -21.17 9.64
N PRO A 392 10.87 -21.50 10.86
CA PRO A 392 9.53 -21.82 11.33
C PRO A 392 8.66 -20.59 11.63
N THR A 393 7.36 -20.84 11.84
CA THR A 393 6.37 -19.82 12.22
C THR A 393 6.78 -19.09 13.50
N MET A 394 6.74 -17.76 13.46
CA MET A 394 6.98 -16.91 14.64
C MET A 394 5.69 -16.68 15.44
N PRO A 395 5.77 -16.52 16.76
CA PRO A 395 4.63 -16.16 17.60
C PRO A 395 4.25 -14.68 17.41
N LEU A 396 3.35 -14.38 16.48
CA LEU A 396 2.88 -13.03 16.13
C LEU A 396 1.60 -12.64 16.88
N TYR A 397 1.43 -13.05 18.13
CA TYR A 397 0.24 -12.83 18.95
C TYR A 397 0.39 -11.67 19.93
N ASN A 398 -0.70 -11.30 20.62
CA ASN A 398 -0.68 -10.31 21.69
C ASN A 398 0.36 -10.66 22.78
N GLY A 399 1.09 -9.64 23.23
CA GLY A 399 2.15 -9.78 24.24
C GLY A 399 3.56 -9.49 23.72
N ASN A 400 3.73 -9.30 22.43
CA ASN A 400 4.97 -8.74 21.89
C ASN A 400 4.97 -7.22 22.13
N PRO A 401 6.01 -6.68 22.79
CA PRO A 401 5.99 -5.29 23.26
C PRO A 401 5.95 -4.24 22.13
N THR A 402 6.36 -4.60 20.92
CA THR A 402 6.49 -3.63 19.83
C THR A 402 5.60 -3.91 18.63
N ASN A 403 5.12 -5.14 18.43
CA ASN A 403 4.47 -5.58 17.18
C ASN A 403 5.24 -5.12 15.93
N GLN A 404 6.57 -5.12 16.03
CA GLN A 404 7.49 -4.73 14.96
C GLN A 404 8.33 -5.94 14.56
N PHE A 405 8.28 -6.29 13.28
CA PHE A 405 9.12 -7.30 12.66
C PHE A 405 10.33 -6.65 12.00
N LYS A 406 11.49 -7.28 12.14
CA LYS A 406 12.73 -6.85 11.51
C LYS A 406 13.42 -8.04 10.85
N VAL A 407 13.97 -7.82 9.68
CA VAL A 407 14.78 -8.76 8.91
C VAL A 407 16.06 -8.11 8.43
N ASN A 408 17.15 -8.87 8.39
CA ASN A 408 18.46 -8.41 7.94
C ASN A 408 19.16 -9.51 7.13
N ILE A 409 19.76 -9.16 5.99
CA ILE A 409 20.66 -10.04 5.23
C ILE A 409 22.01 -10.04 5.94
N THR A 410 22.51 -11.24 6.27
CA THR A 410 23.80 -11.43 6.98
C THR A 410 24.84 -12.14 6.13
N GLY A 411 24.43 -12.76 5.01
CA GLY A 411 25.35 -13.42 4.09
C GLY A 411 24.76 -13.66 2.72
N VAL A 412 25.60 -13.59 1.69
CA VAL A 412 25.25 -13.84 0.28
C VAL A 412 26.33 -14.72 -0.34
N ASN A 413 25.94 -15.85 -0.97
CA ASN A 413 26.82 -16.81 -1.64
C ASN A 413 28.00 -17.30 -0.77
N GLY A 414 27.78 -17.49 0.54
CA GLY A 414 28.80 -17.95 1.50
C GLY A 414 29.73 -16.85 2.02
N SER A 415 29.60 -15.61 1.58
CA SER A 415 30.30 -14.44 2.12
C SER A 415 29.50 -13.78 3.23
N ILE A 416 30.17 -13.09 4.18
CA ILE A 416 29.52 -12.30 5.21
C ILE A 416 29.12 -10.95 4.60
N GLY A 417 27.79 -10.68 4.54
CA GLY A 417 27.23 -9.48 3.92
C GLY A 417 27.37 -9.46 2.41
N ASP A 418 27.11 -8.29 1.83
CA ASP A 418 27.23 -7.97 0.40
C ASP A 418 27.73 -6.54 0.20
N GLN A 419 27.56 -5.96 -0.99
CA GLN A 419 28.21 -4.69 -1.32
C GLN A 419 27.41 -3.44 -0.87
N ASP A 420 26.07 -3.48 -0.82
CA ASP A 420 25.25 -2.38 -0.30
C ASP A 420 24.57 -2.76 1.03
N LEU A 421 25.25 -2.51 2.14
CA LEU A 421 24.71 -2.83 3.47
C LEU A 421 23.45 -2.03 3.85
N PHE A 422 23.12 -0.95 3.13
CA PHE A 422 21.96 -0.11 3.45
C PHE A 422 20.63 -0.66 2.90
N ASN A 423 20.69 -1.63 1.99
CA ASN A 423 19.50 -2.31 1.46
C ASN A 423 19.23 -3.66 2.17
N ASN A 424 20.10 -4.06 3.11
CA ASN A 424 20.07 -5.34 3.80
C ASN A 424 19.08 -5.42 4.97
N THR A 425 18.60 -4.30 5.48
CA THR A 425 17.68 -4.28 6.63
C THR A 425 16.34 -3.67 6.25
N TYR A 426 15.26 -4.36 6.64
CA TYR A 426 13.91 -3.86 6.51
C TYR A 426 13.08 -4.14 7.77
N SER A 427 12.09 -3.29 8.05
CA SER A 427 11.20 -3.45 9.21
C SER A 427 9.76 -3.15 8.82
N SER A 428 8.84 -3.86 9.44
CA SER A 428 7.40 -3.60 9.33
C SER A 428 6.75 -3.57 10.70
N THR A 429 5.62 -2.89 10.79
CA THR A 429 4.69 -3.02 11.91
C THR A 429 3.54 -3.93 11.50
N TYR A 430 2.92 -4.61 12.46
CA TYR A 430 1.79 -5.49 12.20
C TYR A 430 0.76 -5.44 13.33
N ASN A 431 -0.48 -5.83 13.02
CA ASN A 431 -1.51 -5.99 14.02
C ASN A 431 -1.40 -7.39 14.64
N ALA A 432 -1.54 -7.47 15.97
CA ALA A 432 -1.55 -8.75 16.65
C ALA A 432 -2.68 -9.65 16.11
N VAL A 433 -2.39 -10.95 16.07
CA VAL A 433 -3.37 -11.94 15.63
C VAL A 433 -4.57 -11.99 16.59
N LYS A 434 -5.77 -12.14 16.05
CA LYS A 434 -6.96 -12.37 16.85
C LYS A 434 -6.95 -13.76 17.46
N VAL A 435 -7.36 -13.85 18.72
CA VAL A 435 -7.48 -15.12 19.43
C VAL A 435 -8.95 -15.46 19.58
N TYR A 436 -9.36 -16.63 19.07
CA TYR A 436 -10.70 -17.18 19.23
C TYR A 436 -10.69 -18.38 20.19
N PRO A 437 -11.83 -18.73 20.80
CA PRO A 437 -11.93 -19.95 21.58
C PRO A 437 -11.72 -21.17 20.66
N ASN A 438 -11.19 -22.27 21.21
CA ASN A 438 -10.98 -23.51 20.46
C ASN A 438 -12.26 -24.02 19.80
N LYS A 439 -13.40 -23.78 20.43
CA LYS A 439 -14.70 -24.22 19.94
C LYS A 439 -15.60 -23.04 19.61
N PHE A 440 -16.03 -22.96 18.36
CA PHE A 440 -16.92 -21.89 17.86
C PHE A 440 -17.78 -22.41 16.71
N VAL A 441 -18.76 -21.60 16.27
CA VAL A 441 -19.63 -21.93 15.15
C VAL A 441 -19.29 -21.07 13.95
N VAL A 442 -19.04 -21.67 12.81
CA VAL A 442 -19.08 -21.01 11.51
C VAL A 442 -20.54 -20.98 11.06
N PHE A 443 -21.15 -19.82 11.14
CA PHE A 443 -22.50 -19.57 10.62
C PHE A 443 -22.37 -19.12 9.17
N PHE A 444 -22.97 -19.87 8.25
CA PHE A 444 -22.95 -19.57 6.84
C PHE A 444 -24.36 -19.70 6.25
N SER A 445 -24.84 -18.62 5.65
CA SER A 445 -26.06 -18.60 4.84
C SER A 445 -25.64 -18.29 3.40
N THR A 446 -25.90 -19.21 2.49
CA THR A 446 -25.61 -19.04 1.07
C THR A 446 -26.62 -18.08 0.43
N ASN A 447 -26.21 -17.40 -0.64
CA ASN A 447 -27.11 -16.75 -1.60
C ASN A 447 -27.73 -17.77 -2.56
N GLY A 448 -28.39 -17.32 -3.62
CA GLY A 448 -29.00 -18.19 -4.66
C GLY A 448 -28.12 -18.44 -5.88
N SER A 449 -26.86 -17.98 -5.89
CA SER A 449 -25.95 -18.12 -7.04
C SER A 449 -25.42 -19.54 -7.15
N THR A 450 -25.44 -20.09 -8.36
CA THR A 450 -24.99 -21.46 -8.65
C THR A 450 -23.61 -21.41 -9.30
N SER A 451 -22.70 -22.24 -8.81
CA SER A 451 -21.34 -22.36 -9.36
C SER A 451 -21.39 -22.80 -10.84
N ALA A 452 -20.69 -22.08 -11.68
CA ALA A 452 -20.44 -22.45 -13.06
C ALA A 452 -19.43 -23.61 -13.18
N ILE A 453 -18.55 -23.76 -12.18
CA ILE A 453 -17.52 -24.81 -12.14
C ILE A 453 -18.09 -26.10 -11.59
N ASN A 454 -19.00 -26.02 -10.61
CA ASN A 454 -19.65 -27.17 -9.97
C ASN A 454 -21.19 -27.05 -10.01
N PRO A 455 -21.83 -27.29 -11.18
CA PRO A 455 -23.26 -27.09 -11.36
C PRO A 455 -24.09 -27.90 -10.37
N GLY A 456 -25.12 -27.28 -9.80
CA GLY A 456 -26.00 -27.88 -8.78
C GLY A 456 -25.64 -27.48 -7.35
N TYR A 457 -24.52 -26.83 -7.15
CA TYR A 457 -24.10 -26.28 -5.84
C TYR A 457 -23.94 -24.79 -5.88
N ASN A 458 -23.96 -24.15 -4.71
CA ASN A 458 -23.66 -22.74 -4.54
C ASN A 458 -22.21 -22.46 -4.89
N GLU A 459 -21.93 -21.30 -5.47
CA GLU A 459 -20.58 -20.89 -5.87
C GLU A 459 -19.65 -20.64 -4.68
N ALA A 460 -20.18 -20.33 -3.49
CA ALA A 460 -19.40 -19.99 -2.32
C ALA A 460 -19.14 -21.21 -1.43
N HIS A 461 -17.89 -21.38 -1.01
CA HIS A 461 -17.45 -22.47 -0.13
C HIS A 461 -16.29 -22.01 0.77
N TRP A 462 -16.03 -22.73 1.87
CA TRP A 462 -14.97 -22.35 2.78
C TRP A 462 -14.13 -23.52 3.29
N THR A 463 -12.90 -23.20 3.65
CA THR A 463 -11.94 -24.11 4.30
C THR A 463 -11.28 -23.43 5.49
N ILE A 464 -10.89 -24.23 6.50
CA ILE A 464 -9.94 -23.82 7.54
C ILE A 464 -8.71 -24.72 7.42
N LYS A 465 -7.54 -24.09 7.30
CA LYS A 465 -6.24 -24.76 7.26
C LYS A 465 -5.45 -24.44 8.52
N ASP A 466 -4.70 -25.43 9.01
CA ASP A 466 -3.71 -25.21 10.05
C ASP A 466 -2.42 -24.57 9.53
N ALA A 467 -1.43 -24.35 10.40
CA ALA A 467 -0.14 -23.73 10.05
C ALA A 467 0.68 -24.58 9.04
N SER A 468 0.41 -25.87 8.91
CA SER A 468 1.05 -26.75 7.92
C SER A 468 0.37 -26.70 6.54
N GLY A 469 -0.78 -26.01 6.44
CA GLY A 469 -1.62 -25.96 5.25
C GLY A 469 -2.61 -27.12 5.13
N THR A 470 -2.69 -27.99 6.14
CA THR A 470 -3.66 -29.10 6.17
C THR A 470 -5.07 -28.58 6.43
N ILE A 471 -6.04 -29.01 5.64
CA ILE A 471 -7.46 -28.67 5.86
C ILE A 471 -7.96 -29.43 7.10
N VAL A 472 -8.36 -28.68 8.12
CA VAL A 472 -8.87 -29.19 9.40
C VAL A 472 -10.39 -29.06 9.54
N ALA A 473 -11.00 -28.19 8.74
CA ALA A 473 -12.45 -28.08 8.61
C ALA A 473 -12.79 -27.45 7.25
N SER A 474 -13.92 -27.81 6.70
CA SER A 474 -14.39 -27.26 5.42
C SER A 474 -15.90 -27.43 5.24
N ARG A 475 -16.45 -26.63 4.35
CA ARG A 475 -17.78 -26.81 3.80
C ARG A 475 -17.76 -26.50 2.31
N ILE A 476 -17.95 -27.52 1.53
CA ILE A 476 -18.00 -27.50 0.06
C ILE A 476 -19.33 -28.12 -0.40
N ASN A 477 -19.68 -27.95 -1.65
CA ASN A 477 -20.93 -28.48 -2.24
C ASN A 477 -22.18 -27.99 -1.48
N ASN A 478 -22.25 -26.69 -1.25
CA ASN A 478 -23.36 -26.06 -0.55
C ASN A 478 -24.60 -25.96 -1.43
N LEU A 479 -25.76 -26.06 -0.83
CA LEU A 479 -27.02 -25.78 -1.54
C LEU A 479 -27.29 -24.28 -1.55
N ASN A 480 -27.96 -23.79 -2.58
CA ASN A 480 -28.37 -22.40 -2.67
C ASN A 480 -29.39 -22.03 -1.59
N SER A 481 -29.40 -20.79 -1.15
CA SER A 481 -30.35 -20.19 -0.19
C SER A 481 -30.52 -21.04 1.09
N THR A 482 -29.41 -21.62 1.57
CA THR A 482 -29.42 -22.58 2.70
C THR A 482 -28.58 -22.04 3.86
N VAL A 483 -29.05 -22.29 5.09
CA VAL A 483 -28.36 -21.89 6.33
C VAL A 483 -27.62 -23.06 6.93
N TYR A 484 -26.33 -22.88 7.19
CA TYR A 484 -25.45 -23.86 7.84
C TYR A 484 -24.92 -23.32 9.17
N ARG A 485 -24.70 -24.24 10.12
CA ARG A 485 -24.12 -23.96 11.44
C ARG A 485 -23.12 -25.06 11.75
N ASP A 486 -21.86 -24.84 11.38
CA ASP A 486 -20.81 -25.84 11.57
C ASP A 486 -20.06 -25.55 12.86
N THR A 487 -20.14 -26.46 13.81
CA THR A 487 -19.30 -26.38 15.01
C THR A 487 -17.91 -26.85 14.67
N VAL A 488 -16.94 -25.97 14.85
CA VAL A 488 -15.51 -26.25 14.68
C VAL A 488 -14.87 -26.39 16.06
N ASP A 489 -14.03 -27.41 16.22
CA ASP A 489 -13.26 -27.67 17.46
C ASP A 489 -11.79 -27.84 17.09
N LEU A 490 -10.98 -26.82 17.35
CA LEU A 490 -9.59 -26.72 16.90
C LEU A 490 -8.64 -26.71 18.11
N PRO A 491 -7.58 -27.53 18.13
CA PRO A 491 -6.49 -27.40 19.10
C PRO A 491 -5.93 -25.97 19.17
N ASN A 492 -5.17 -25.66 20.24
CA ASN A 492 -4.43 -24.41 20.29
C ASN A 492 -3.47 -24.31 19.11
N GLY A 493 -3.56 -23.25 18.34
CA GLY A 493 -2.72 -23.09 17.14
C GLY A 493 -3.14 -21.93 16.27
N CYS A 494 -2.42 -21.77 15.16
CA CYS A 494 -2.69 -20.78 14.12
C CYS A 494 -3.49 -21.40 12.97
N TYR A 495 -4.49 -20.68 12.51
CA TYR A 495 -5.41 -21.12 11.47
C TYR A 495 -5.69 -20.03 10.45
N THR A 496 -5.93 -20.47 9.22
CA THR A 496 -6.40 -19.62 8.11
C THR A 496 -7.77 -20.13 7.67
N PHE A 497 -8.80 -19.35 7.89
CA PHE A 497 -10.08 -19.50 7.23
C PHE A 497 -10.01 -18.85 5.85
N THR A 498 -10.40 -19.55 4.82
CA THR A 498 -10.57 -19.02 3.46
C THR A 498 -11.98 -19.27 3.01
N MET A 499 -12.61 -18.25 2.46
CA MET A 499 -13.87 -18.36 1.74
C MET A 499 -13.62 -17.98 0.30
N ASP A 500 -13.92 -18.90 -0.58
CA ASP A 500 -13.79 -18.79 -2.02
C ASP A 500 -15.17 -18.65 -2.65
N ASP A 501 -15.23 -17.92 -3.75
CA ASP A 501 -16.42 -17.68 -4.55
C ASP A 501 -16.09 -17.84 -6.03
N ASP A 502 -16.73 -18.85 -6.68
CA ASP A 502 -16.45 -19.21 -8.07
C ASP A 502 -16.92 -18.13 -9.06
N GLY A 503 -17.94 -17.35 -8.67
CA GLY A 503 -18.48 -16.23 -9.45
C GLY A 503 -17.65 -14.95 -9.32
N CYS A 504 -16.76 -14.90 -8.34
CA CYS A 504 -15.94 -13.72 -8.04
C CYS A 504 -16.72 -12.45 -7.68
N ASP A 505 -17.97 -12.56 -7.23
CA ASP A 505 -18.80 -11.43 -6.80
C ASP A 505 -19.20 -11.51 -5.31
N GLY A 506 -18.70 -12.54 -4.61
CA GLY A 506 -18.93 -12.77 -3.19
C GLY A 506 -20.32 -13.33 -2.92
N ILE A 507 -20.80 -13.17 -1.67
CA ILE A 507 -22.11 -13.71 -1.27
C ILE A 507 -23.16 -12.63 -1.03
N SER A 508 -22.80 -11.36 -1.15
CA SER A 508 -23.68 -10.21 -0.94
C SER A 508 -23.13 -8.98 -1.66
N TRP A 509 -23.37 -8.91 -2.95
CA TRP A 509 -22.95 -7.78 -3.78
C TRP A 509 -24.14 -6.86 -4.09
N TRP A 510 -23.88 -5.55 -4.13
CA TRP A 510 -24.95 -4.55 -4.34
C TRP A 510 -25.69 -4.73 -5.66
N ALA A 511 -25.03 -5.25 -6.72
CA ALA A 511 -25.62 -5.40 -8.04
C ALA A 511 -26.57 -6.61 -8.16
N TYR A 512 -26.63 -7.51 -7.20
CA TYR A 512 -27.57 -8.65 -7.20
C TYR A 512 -29.03 -8.22 -7.37
N GLN A 513 -29.39 -7.01 -6.93
CA GLN A 513 -30.73 -6.46 -7.11
C GLN A 513 -31.13 -6.30 -8.60
N TYR A 514 -30.17 -6.28 -9.51
CA TYR A 514 -30.40 -6.16 -10.96
C TYR A 514 -30.35 -7.52 -11.68
N TYR A 515 -30.00 -8.59 -11.01
CA TYR A 515 -29.95 -9.93 -11.59
C TYR A 515 -31.36 -10.55 -11.66
N THR A 516 -31.59 -11.36 -12.67
CA THR A 516 -32.84 -12.10 -12.83
C THR A 516 -32.54 -13.57 -13.07
N PRO A 517 -32.85 -14.48 -12.10
CA PRO A 517 -33.39 -14.17 -10.77
C PRO A 517 -32.37 -13.48 -9.86
N ASN A 518 -32.83 -12.64 -8.93
CA ASN A 518 -31.98 -12.05 -7.90
C ASN A 518 -31.52 -13.16 -6.94
N PRO A 519 -30.21 -13.38 -6.74
CA PRO A 519 -29.71 -14.44 -5.87
C PRO A 519 -29.89 -14.14 -4.37
N GLY A 520 -30.25 -12.91 -4.01
CA GLY A 520 -30.30 -12.48 -2.61
C GLY A 520 -28.91 -12.32 -2.00
N SER A 521 -28.86 -12.22 -0.68
CA SER A 521 -27.59 -11.99 0.06
C SER A 521 -27.30 -13.13 1.03
N GLY A 522 -26.09 -13.64 0.97
CA GLY A 522 -25.53 -14.56 1.95
C GLY A 522 -24.94 -13.85 3.17
N ILE A 523 -24.61 -14.62 4.20
CA ILE A 523 -23.99 -14.14 5.44
C ILE A 523 -22.94 -15.15 5.90
N ILE A 524 -21.76 -14.68 6.28
CA ILE A 524 -20.72 -15.49 6.92
C ILE A 524 -20.22 -14.82 8.20
N LYS A 525 -20.20 -15.57 9.31
CA LYS A 525 -19.69 -15.10 10.59
C LYS A 525 -19.25 -16.23 11.50
N PHE A 526 -18.35 -15.93 12.42
CA PHE A 526 -17.98 -16.81 13.52
C PHE A 526 -18.76 -16.38 14.75
N ASN A 527 -19.35 -17.33 15.46
CA ASN A 527 -20.11 -17.10 16.69
C ASN A 527 -19.54 -17.93 17.85
N LYS A 528 -19.61 -17.39 19.07
CA LYS A 528 -19.46 -18.21 20.28
C LYS A 528 -20.55 -19.30 20.29
N LEU A 529 -20.25 -20.44 20.93
CA LEU A 529 -21.24 -21.51 21.08
C LEU A 529 -22.45 -21.07 21.92
N SER A 530 -22.18 -20.44 23.07
CA SER A 530 -23.20 -19.98 23.98
C SER A 530 -22.67 -18.83 24.84
N PRO A 531 -23.38 -17.68 24.92
CA PRO A 531 -24.43 -17.27 23.99
C PRO A 531 -23.89 -17.11 22.57
N ALA A 532 -24.72 -17.21 21.53
CA ALA A 532 -24.35 -17.10 20.11
C ALA A 532 -24.00 -15.66 19.71
N ILE A 533 -22.96 -15.11 20.32
CA ILE A 533 -22.46 -13.74 20.06
C ILE A 533 -21.43 -13.82 18.91
N PRO A 534 -21.50 -12.91 17.92
CA PRO A 534 -20.51 -12.88 16.86
C PRO A 534 -19.10 -12.57 17.39
N LEU A 535 -18.15 -13.45 17.07
CA LEU A 535 -16.70 -13.23 17.24
C LEU A 535 -16.16 -12.39 16.08
N LYS A 536 -16.67 -12.67 14.88
CA LYS A 536 -16.32 -11.99 13.64
C LYS A 536 -17.49 -12.04 12.67
N THR A 537 -17.80 -10.93 12.05
CA THR A 537 -18.62 -10.88 10.83
C THR A 537 -17.69 -10.57 9.66
N ILE A 538 -17.77 -11.35 8.61
CA ILE A 538 -16.99 -11.19 7.39
C ILE A 538 -17.89 -10.47 6.38
N SER A 539 -17.35 -9.48 5.64
CA SER A 539 -18.10 -8.81 4.58
C SER A 539 -18.53 -9.82 3.52
N GLY A 540 -19.74 -9.73 3.04
CA GLY A 540 -20.23 -10.57 1.94
C GLY A 540 -19.78 -10.11 0.55
N ASP A 541 -19.38 -8.84 0.41
CA ASP A 541 -18.78 -8.28 -0.80
C ASP A 541 -17.27 -8.40 -0.70
N PHE A 542 -16.73 -9.52 -1.14
CA PHE A 542 -15.30 -9.85 -1.04
C PHE A 542 -14.66 -10.22 -2.40
N GLY A 543 -15.43 -10.25 -3.47
CA GLY A 543 -14.96 -10.69 -4.78
C GLY A 543 -14.69 -12.21 -4.80
N CYS A 544 -13.58 -12.64 -5.40
CA CYS A 544 -13.28 -14.06 -5.58
C CYS A 544 -12.93 -14.81 -4.29
N GLN A 545 -12.36 -14.11 -3.30
CA GLN A 545 -11.86 -14.76 -2.08
C GLN A 545 -11.76 -13.78 -0.91
N THR A 546 -11.97 -14.28 0.31
CA THR A 546 -11.60 -13.57 1.54
C THR A 546 -10.96 -14.52 2.53
N THR A 547 -10.07 -13.98 3.39
CA THR A 547 -9.38 -14.75 4.41
C THR A 547 -9.52 -14.12 5.78
N GLU A 548 -9.66 -14.94 6.83
CA GLU A 548 -9.50 -14.52 8.22
C GLU A 548 -8.46 -15.43 8.87
N ARG A 549 -7.44 -14.84 9.46
CA ARG A 549 -6.39 -15.56 10.14
C ARG A 549 -6.45 -15.30 11.62
N PHE A 550 -6.36 -16.38 12.41
CA PHE A 550 -6.60 -16.34 13.83
C PHE A 550 -5.81 -17.41 14.57
N MET A 551 -5.62 -17.20 15.86
CA MET A 551 -5.22 -18.25 16.79
C MET A 551 -6.42 -18.79 17.53
N THR A 552 -6.33 -20.05 17.96
CA THR A 552 -7.21 -20.60 18.98
C THR A 552 -6.46 -20.80 20.28
N SER A 553 -7.12 -20.56 21.40
CA SER A 553 -6.56 -20.81 22.71
C SER A 553 -7.65 -21.19 23.70
N ASN A 554 -7.37 -22.22 24.52
CA ASN A 554 -8.18 -22.58 25.68
C ASN A 554 -8.03 -21.61 26.86
N VAL A 555 -7.14 -20.64 26.75
CA VAL A 555 -7.07 -19.59 27.76
C VAL A 555 -8.39 -18.84 27.67
N VAL A 556 -9.33 -19.24 28.52
CA VAL A 556 -10.44 -18.38 28.92
C VAL A 556 -9.74 -17.19 29.56
N THR A 557 -9.41 -16.18 28.76
CA THR A 557 -9.19 -14.85 29.31
C THR A 557 -10.54 -14.46 29.86
N SER A 558 -10.75 -14.78 31.13
CA SER A 558 -11.91 -14.35 31.92
C SER A 558 -11.82 -12.86 32.25
N ILE A 559 -11.22 -12.09 31.37
CA ILE A 559 -11.33 -10.65 31.26
C ILE A 559 -11.56 -10.41 29.77
N GLU A 560 -12.82 -10.23 29.35
CA GLU A 560 -13.06 -9.28 28.30
C GLU A 560 -12.42 -7.99 28.80
N GLU A 561 -11.18 -7.70 28.41
CA GLU A 561 -10.78 -6.32 28.25
C GLU A 561 -11.74 -5.77 27.19
N LYS A 562 -12.88 -5.33 27.66
CA LYS A 562 -13.61 -4.26 27.05
C LYS A 562 -12.56 -3.16 26.96
N ILE A 563 -11.83 -3.09 25.83
CA ILE A 563 -10.99 -1.93 25.54
C ILE A 563 -11.98 -0.79 25.45
N LEU A 564 -12.29 -0.25 26.61
CA LEU A 564 -12.89 1.05 26.76
C LEU A 564 -11.87 1.95 26.08
N LYS A 565 -12.15 2.41 24.86
CA LYS A 565 -11.34 3.42 24.18
C LYS A 565 -11.39 4.67 25.04
N THR A 566 -10.64 4.66 26.14
CA THR A 566 -10.42 5.82 26.96
C THR A 566 -9.37 6.64 26.24
N ASN A 567 -9.80 7.73 25.63
CA ASN A 567 -8.87 8.69 25.05
C ASN A 567 -8.52 9.72 26.12
N PHE A 568 -7.24 9.95 26.29
CA PHE A 568 -6.70 10.84 27.30
C PHE A 568 -5.71 11.79 26.64
N GLN A 569 -6.00 13.09 26.65
CA GLN A 569 -5.12 14.11 26.08
C GLN A 569 -4.99 15.32 27.00
N LEU A 570 -3.81 15.94 27.02
CA LEU A 570 -3.50 17.14 27.78
C LEU A 570 -3.08 18.29 26.85
N TYR A 571 -3.72 19.44 27.02
CA TYR A 571 -3.37 20.65 26.28
C TYR A 571 -3.79 21.95 27.01
N PRO A 572 -3.04 23.08 26.78
CA PRO A 572 -1.78 23.16 26.09
C PRO A 572 -0.65 22.49 26.89
N ASN A 573 0.37 22.00 26.22
CA ASN A 573 1.57 21.49 26.86
C ASN A 573 2.79 22.00 26.05
N PRO A 574 3.61 22.94 26.57
CA PRO A 574 3.60 23.50 27.94
C PRO A 574 2.37 24.35 28.30
N SER A 575 2.09 24.40 29.61
CA SER A 575 0.94 25.11 30.16
C SER A 575 1.42 26.21 31.16
N THR A 576 0.63 27.28 31.34
CA THR A 576 0.98 28.40 32.23
C THR A 576 0.15 28.42 33.51
N SER A 577 -1.16 28.31 33.40
CA SER A 577 -2.10 28.47 34.53
C SER A 577 -3.14 27.36 34.59
N VAL A 578 -3.60 26.87 33.46
CA VAL A 578 -4.63 25.84 33.35
C VAL A 578 -4.16 24.79 32.33
N ILE A 579 -4.34 23.53 32.65
CA ILE A 579 -4.21 22.42 31.71
C ILE A 579 -5.55 21.75 31.48
N ASN A 580 -5.95 21.58 30.24
CA ASN A 580 -7.18 20.91 29.89
C ASN A 580 -6.92 19.40 29.75
N LEU A 581 -7.72 18.63 30.43
CA LEU A 581 -7.75 17.18 30.38
C LEU A 581 -8.95 16.75 29.54
N LEU A 582 -8.72 16.32 28.29
CA LEU A 582 -9.73 15.67 27.47
C LEU A 582 -9.83 14.21 27.88
N LEU A 583 -10.99 13.80 28.37
CA LEU A 583 -11.31 12.41 28.67
C LEU A 583 -12.43 11.94 27.75
N THR A 584 -12.25 10.74 27.18
CA THR A 584 -13.32 10.04 26.47
C THR A 584 -13.56 8.71 27.16
N VAL A 585 -14.76 8.51 27.68
CA VAL A 585 -15.18 7.27 28.33
C VAL A 585 -16.49 6.77 27.70
N ASN A 586 -16.67 5.46 27.59
CA ASN A 586 -17.86 4.89 26.93
C ASN A 586 -19.09 4.83 27.86
N GLU A 587 -18.88 4.84 29.15
CA GLU A 587 -19.94 4.78 30.17
C GLU A 587 -19.65 5.79 31.27
N GLN A 588 -20.69 6.34 31.88
CA GLN A 588 -20.53 7.24 33.02
C GLN A 588 -19.74 6.56 34.14
N GLN A 589 -18.67 7.21 34.59
CA GLN A 589 -17.83 6.73 35.69
C GLN A 589 -17.12 7.88 36.40
N ASN A 590 -16.73 7.62 37.65
CA ASN A 590 -15.83 8.52 38.37
C ASN A 590 -14.37 8.25 37.95
N VAL A 591 -13.64 9.33 37.70
CA VAL A 591 -12.22 9.29 37.35
C VAL A 591 -11.46 10.11 38.40
N ASN A 592 -10.60 9.46 39.15
CA ASN A 592 -9.72 10.12 40.12
C ASN A 592 -8.41 10.50 39.42
N TYR A 593 -8.04 11.79 39.46
CA TYR A 593 -6.76 12.21 38.95
C TYR A 593 -5.79 12.60 40.06
N THR A 594 -4.51 12.33 39.87
CA THR A 594 -3.42 12.73 40.76
C THR A 594 -2.31 13.35 39.93
N ILE A 595 -1.82 14.54 40.32
CA ILE A 595 -0.64 15.17 39.72
C ILE A 595 0.53 14.98 40.68
N THR A 596 1.65 14.47 40.13
CA THR A 596 2.91 14.30 40.85
C THR A 596 4.03 15.10 40.19
N ASP A 597 5.00 15.55 40.97
CA ASP A 597 6.25 16.10 40.47
C ASP A 597 7.21 14.98 40.00
N ILE A 598 8.38 15.35 39.54
CA ILE A 598 9.41 14.40 39.03
C ILE A 598 9.96 13.47 40.09
N THR A 599 9.73 13.75 41.39
CA THR A 599 10.15 12.89 42.51
C THR A 599 9.06 11.88 42.90
N GLY A 600 7.87 11.96 42.26
CA GLY A 600 6.71 11.17 42.60
C GLY A 600 5.87 11.71 43.74
N LYS A 601 6.18 12.93 44.28
CA LYS A 601 5.41 13.57 45.33
C LYS A 601 4.07 14.07 44.74
N GLU A 602 2.97 13.71 45.37
CA GLU A 602 1.64 14.24 45.05
C GLU A 602 1.56 15.74 45.33
N VAL A 603 1.23 16.52 44.28
CA VAL A 603 1.11 17.99 44.36
C VAL A 603 -0.32 18.47 44.16
N LYS A 604 -1.17 17.66 43.54
CA LYS A 604 -2.61 17.92 43.36
C LYS A 604 -3.38 16.65 43.09
N LYS A 605 -4.63 16.58 43.51
CA LYS A 605 -5.59 15.51 43.19
C LYS A 605 -7.01 16.03 43.06
N GLY A 606 -7.85 15.26 42.42
CA GLY A 606 -9.27 15.54 42.29
C GLY A 606 -10.06 14.37 41.72
N GLN A 607 -11.36 14.55 41.67
CA GLN A 607 -12.29 13.58 41.11
C GLN A 607 -13.14 14.25 40.03
N LEU A 608 -13.40 13.54 38.97
CA LEU A 608 -14.20 13.94 37.81
C LEU A 608 -15.29 12.90 37.62
N ASN A 609 -16.48 13.33 37.21
CA ASN A 609 -17.53 12.42 36.75
C ASN A 609 -17.64 12.60 35.23
N SER A 610 -17.27 11.60 34.46
CA SER A 610 -17.17 11.70 33.02
C SER A 610 -18.11 10.75 32.30
N VAL A 611 -18.72 11.26 31.22
CA VAL A 611 -19.56 10.49 30.29
C VAL A 611 -19.30 10.96 28.86
N GLY A 612 -19.01 10.05 27.96
CA GLY A 612 -18.67 10.41 26.58
C GLY A 612 -17.30 11.09 26.46
N SER A 613 -17.21 12.17 25.71
CA SER A 613 -15.98 12.93 25.49
C SER A 613 -16.10 14.33 26.08
N GLU A 614 -15.38 14.61 27.17
CA GLU A 614 -15.46 15.85 27.93
C GLU A 614 -14.10 16.45 28.23
N ILE A 615 -14.03 17.78 28.36
CA ILE A 615 -12.84 18.55 28.67
C ILE A 615 -12.92 19.10 30.07
N TYR A 616 -11.93 18.77 30.90
CA TYR A 616 -11.87 19.24 32.30
C TYR A 616 -10.67 20.20 32.46
N PRO A 617 -10.91 21.48 32.71
CA PRO A 617 -9.86 22.42 33.03
C PRO A 617 -9.33 22.18 34.44
N ILE A 618 -8.04 21.93 34.57
CA ILE A 618 -7.35 21.76 35.84
C ILE A 618 -6.48 23.00 36.09
N ASP A 619 -6.80 23.77 37.15
CA ASP A 619 -5.99 24.90 37.59
C ASP A 619 -4.62 24.40 38.12
N ILE A 620 -3.53 24.91 37.57
CA ILE A 620 -2.17 24.61 37.97
C ILE A 620 -1.40 25.86 38.43
N ASN A 621 -2.09 26.96 38.72
CA ASN A 621 -1.46 28.23 39.14
C ASN A 621 -0.56 28.10 40.36
N GLY A 622 -0.89 27.19 41.30
CA GLY A 622 -0.12 26.94 42.53
C GLY A 622 1.16 26.14 42.33
N LEU A 623 1.40 25.58 41.12
CA LEU A 623 2.57 24.76 40.83
C LEU A 623 3.70 25.59 40.21
N THR A 624 4.95 25.23 40.50
CA THR A 624 6.17 25.92 39.96
C THR A 624 6.48 25.44 38.56
N ASN A 625 7.34 26.18 37.83
CA ASN A 625 7.87 25.73 36.54
C ASN A 625 8.57 24.39 36.70
N GLY A 626 8.25 23.45 35.82
CA GLY A 626 8.83 22.10 35.89
C GLY A 626 8.03 21.06 35.11
N MET A 627 8.49 19.82 35.20
CA MET A 627 7.85 18.66 34.61
C MET A 627 6.98 17.97 35.67
N TYR A 628 5.78 17.58 35.27
CA TYR A 628 4.79 16.92 36.13
C TYR A 628 4.17 15.73 35.38
N PHE A 629 3.60 14.81 36.15
CA PHE A 629 2.84 13.68 35.64
C PHE A 629 1.42 13.75 36.21
N ILE A 630 0.44 13.56 35.35
CA ILE A 630 -0.96 13.37 35.76
C ILE A 630 -1.34 11.91 35.53
N THR A 631 -1.84 11.25 36.55
CA THR A 631 -2.35 9.88 36.51
C THR A 631 -3.85 9.92 36.73
N CYS A 632 -4.63 9.40 35.77
CA CYS A 632 -6.06 9.19 35.90
C CYS A 632 -6.35 7.73 36.21
N LYS A 633 -7.06 7.47 37.32
CA LYS A 633 -7.56 6.15 37.72
C LYS A 633 -9.04 6.07 37.41
N PHE A 634 -9.41 5.09 36.63
CA PHE A 634 -10.76 4.83 36.17
C PHE A 634 -11.39 3.73 37.04
N GLU A 635 -12.72 3.71 37.18
CA GLU A 635 -13.42 2.62 37.89
C GLU A 635 -13.40 1.30 37.06
N LYS A 636 -13.37 1.43 35.73
CA LYS A 636 -13.55 0.32 34.79
C LYS A 636 -12.43 0.19 33.75
N ALA A 637 -11.30 0.86 33.93
CA ALA A 637 -10.16 0.80 33.03
C ALA A 637 -8.83 0.95 33.79
N GLU A 638 -7.73 0.53 33.18
CA GLU A 638 -6.39 0.71 33.74
C GLU A 638 -6.03 2.19 33.91
N PRO A 639 -5.22 2.55 34.92
CA PRO A 639 -4.77 3.92 35.11
C PRO A 639 -3.91 4.37 33.94
N ILE A 640 -4.13 5.59 33.47
CA ILE A 640 -3.33 6.21 32.40
C ILE A 640 -2.52 7.35 32.99
N THR A 641 -1.22 7.42 32.66
CA THR A 641 -0.31 8.49 33.09
C THR A 641 0.25 9.22 31.89
N GLN A 642 0.23 10.57 31.95
CA GLN A 642 0.85 11.42 30.92
C GLN A 642 1.66 12.54 31.55
N LYS A 643 2.79 12.88 30.93
CA LYS A 643 3.66 14.00 31.34
C LYS A 643 3.17 15.32 30.76
N PHE A 644 3.35 16.40 31.51
CA PHE A 644 3.19 17.76 31.01
C PHE A 644 4.22 18.71 31.63
N VAL A 645 4.40 19.86 31.01
CA VAL A 645 5.37 20.87 31.43
C VAL A 645 4.64 22.15 31.81
N ILE A 646 5.03 22.74 32.93
CA ILE A 646 4.58 24.08 33.35
C ILE A 646 5.72 25.07 33.02
N ARG A 647 5.38 26.10 32.27
CA ARG A 647 6.29 27.20 31.91
C ARG A 647 5.51 28.52 32.01
N LYS A 648 5.68 29.20 33.16
CA LYS A 648 5.09 30.52 33.42
C LYS A 648 6.00 31.63 32.94
#